data_416797ffef907f5504f7d3536f50bea4
#
_entry.id   416797ffef907f5504f7d3536f50bea4
#
_cell.length_a   1.000
_cell.length_b   1.000
_cell.length_c   1.000
_cell.angle_alpha   90.00
_cell.angle_beta   90.00
_cell.angle_gamma   90.00
#
_symmetry.space_group_name_H-M   'P 1'
#
loop_
_entity.id
_entity.type
_entity.pdbx_description
1 polymer ?
#
loop_
_entity_poly.entity_id
_entity_poly.type
_entity_poly.pdbx_seq_one_letter_code
_entity_poly.pdbx_strand_id
1 'polypeptide(L)'
;MKRCLPATLLASLMLFSPALWALPAGDLPLMPWPQKVEGNPQQGQLVLDNRLTLGVSGDDLGPAIDRWRQRIEQQTGWTLLPQADNPQQALIMVVIKQKVDPQPLPDSDERYQLTITPQGVVLNAETRFGALRGMETLLQLIHNDGGHTALPLVRISDAPRFPWRGVLLDSARHFLPVSDIKRQLDGMAAAKLNVFHWHLTDDQGWRFASTHYPKLQQQASDGRFYSVEQMKEVVAYATALGIRVVPEIDLPGHASTIAVAYPELVSAPGPYLMQREWGVHKPTLDPSRQETYQFVDTIIGEVAAIFPDPYLHIGGDEVDPAQWNESPAIQAFMKRNNLADSHALQAYFNQKLTLILGSWQRTMVGWDEIHHPDLPKTAVIQSWQGPDALGTVAQEGYKGLLSTGFYLDQPHSAAYHYRNEVLPQPLWIDDRVHQDEKAQSWAFTMPRLKGKPAEGSVTLIEGPQGWRGFIDFNGKSRRAVRNIVWRDANVTFQIDTWMGDTRPVLTLKNSTLDGYFLIGNVRYPVSGQKLAAVPAGTAPVVPDRTGAANILGGEAALWAEMITPQVIDLRLWPRAFVVAERLWSARDVQDEQNMYRRLAAVDAWSVVSVGLQQHADTTRLLTRLAQSTQIAPLQVLAEAVEPAQYYTRLHLKFQAGNYHQFEPLNRFADALPAESDDVRQMGLEVQQLLADRTDSAAAESLRRRFTRWQANSPEVAPLLAGNYLLSALQPVAADVNALAVLGLRLVDVAQRGSMMSNNEVKRARQLLDKASVVRDEVVIAAVYPLEALLDGITRKEEGGEAKPGGNKPRR
;
A
#
# COMPACT_ATOMS: atom_id res chain seq x y z
N MET A 1 -11.69 47.70 70.17
CA MET A 1 -10.59 48.12 69.32
C MET A 1 -9.56 47.00 69.25
N LYS A 2 -9.58 46.16 68.31
CA LYS A 2 -8.49 45.25 67.95
C LYS A 2 -8.55 45.07 66.45
N ARG A 3 -7.51 45.56 65.76
CA ARG A 3 -7.28 45.43 64.31
C ARG A 3 -6.78 44.04 63.98
N CYS A 4 -7.45 43.33 63.10
CA CYS A 4 -6.93 42.14 62.42
C CYS A 4 -6.30 42.56 61.10
N LEU A 5 -5.02 42.22 60.90
CA LEU A 5 -4.33 42.24 59.60
C LEU A 5 -4.73 41.00 58.79
N PRO A 6 -4.92 41.12 57.51
CA PRO A 6 -5.03 39.94 56.63
C PRO A 6 -3.65 39.40 56.20
N ALA A 7 -3.49 38.10 56.30
CA ALA A 7 -2.34 37.38 55.80
C ALA A 7 -2.39 37.31 54.27
N THR A 8 -1.38 37.87 53.62
CA THR A 8 -1.16 37.76 52.17
C THR A 8 -0.61 36.39 51.84
N LEU A 9 -1.41 35.56 51.20
CA LEU A 9 -0.94 34.33 50.54
C LEU A 9 -0.17 34.73 49.24
N LEU A 10 1.15 34.57 49.21
CA LEU A 10 1.94 34.57 47.99
C LEU A 10 1.69 33.23 47.26
N ALA A 11 0.86 33.28 46.23
CA ALA A 11 0.77 32.19 45.26
C ALA A 11 1.98 32.27 44.30
N SER A 12 2.92 31.39 44.47
CA SER A 12 4.01 31.18 43.51
C SER A 12 3.41 30.64 42.21
N LEU A 13 3.22 31.51 41.23
CA LEU A 13 3.00 31.10 39.85
C LEU A 13 4.30 30.45 39.37
N MET A 14 4.35 29.12 39.35
CA MET A 14 5.30 28.38 38.51
C MET A 14 4.87 28.64 37.05
N LEU A 15 5.62 29.49 36.39
CA LEU A 15 5.61 29.62 34.94
C LEU A 15 6.13 28.30 34.38
N PHE A 16 5.23 27.39 34.02
CA PHE A 16 5.54 26.33 33.08
C PHE A 16 5.82 27.01 31.74
N SER A 17 7.09 27.25 31.45
CA SER A 17 7.50 27.47 30.08
C SER A 17 7.13 26.20 29.30
N PRO A 18 6.29 26.29 28.25
CA PRO A 18 6.16 25.17 27.35
C PRO A 18 7.53 24.91 26.77
N ALA A 19 8.14 23.78 27.11
CA ALA A 19 9.34 23.33 26.44
C ALA A 19 8.96 23.27 24.95
N LEU A 20 9.52 24.18 24.14
CA LEU A 20 9.46 24.10 22.69
C LEU A 20 10.02 22.74 22.30
N TRP A 21 9.15 21.91 21.79
CA TRP A 21 9.52 20.61 21.22
C TRP A 21 10.17 20.88 19.88
N ALA A 22 11.46 21.22 19.92
CA ALA A 22 12.27 21.27 18.72
C ALA A 22 12.49 19.82 18.25
N LEU A 23 11.92 19.50 17.08
CA LEU A 23 12.05 18.19 16.46
C LEU A 23 13.53 17.92 16.16
N PRO A 24 14.10 16.74 16.51
CA PRO A 24 15.40 16.30 16.00
C PRO A 24 15.39 16.34 14.46
N ALA A 25 16.56 16.49 13.82
CA ALA A 25 16.65 16.53 12.36
C ALA A 25 16.03 15.28 11.67
N GLY A 26 15.96 14.16 12.38
CA GLY A 26 15.29 12.93 11.93
C GLY A 26 13.76 12.90 12.08
N ASP A 27 13.16 13.94 12.64
CA ASP A 27 11.71 14.00 12.93
C ASP A 27 10.97 15.05 12.09
N LEU A 28 11.59 15.57 11.02
CA LEU A 28 10.87 16.43 10.08
C LEU A 28 9.70 15.66 9.46
N PRO A 29 8.53 16.31 9.27
CA PRO A 29 7.31 15.66 8.75
C PRO A 29 7.40 15.47 7.23
N LEU A 30 8.48 14.83 6.75
CA LEU A 30 8.73 14.63 5.32
C LEU A 30 8.50 13.19 4.90
N MET A 31 7.72 12.99 3.87
CA MET A 31 7.54 11.71 3.20
C MET A 31 7.21 11.95 1.72
N PRO A 32 8.04 11.42 0.80
CA PRO A 32 9.26 10.61 0.99
C PRO A 32 10.39 11.36 1.69
N TRP A 33 11.21 10.61 2.46
CA TRP A 33 12.39 11.17 3.13
C TRP A 33 13.49 11.52 2.10
N PRO A 34 14.06 12.74 2.15
CA PRO A 34 15.09 13.16 1.20
C PRO A 34 16.39 12.36 1.32
N GLN A 35 17.20 12.36 0.24
CA GLN A 35 18.51 11.71 0.22
C GLN A 35 19.49 12.31 1.26
N LYS A 36 19.44 13.63 1.46
CA LYS A 36 20.30 14.29 2.43
C LYS A 36 19.59 15.50 3.06
N VAL A 37 19.60 15.56 4.38
CA VAL A 37 19.12 16.68 5.18
C VAL A 37 20.24 17.18 6.06
N GLU A 38 20.59 18.46 5.97
CA GLU A 38 21.61 19.13 6.76
C GLU A 38 20.99 20.33 7.50
N GLY A 39 21.52 20.61 8.67
CA GLY A 39 21.08 21.71 9.53
C GLY A 39 20.46 21.19 10.82
N ASN A 40 20.25 22.11 11.73
CA ASN A 40 19.61 21.82 13.00
C ASN A 40 18.31 22.64 13.08
N PRO A 41 17.14 22.01 12.95
CA PRO A 41 15.85 22.72 13.08
C PRO A 41 15.70 23.50 14.39
N GLN A 42 16.52 23.18 15.42
CA GLN A 42 16.54 23.86 16.69
C GLN A 42 17.30 25.22 16.66
N GLN A 43 18.05 25.52 15.58
CA GLN A 43 18.84 26.76 15.47
C GLN A 43 18.05 27.98 15.00
N GLY A 44 16.75 27.82 14.81
CA GLY A 44 15.85 28.91 14.44
C GLY A 44 14.90 28.53 13.32
N GLN A 45 14.00 29.45 13.00
CA GLN A 45 12.95 29.26 12.02
C GLN A 45 12.83 30.52 11.15
N LEU A 46 12.39 30.35 9.91
CA LEU A 46 11.91 31.42 9.06
C LEU A 46 10.40 31.59 9.30
N VAL A 47 10.03 32.66 9.97
CA VAL A 47 8.61 33.01 10.22
C VAL A 47 7.99 33.50 8.93
N LEU A 48 6.82 32.97 8.60
CA LEU A 48 6.04 33.32 7.42
C LEU A 48 4.83 34.17 7.78
N ASP A 49 4.38 34.98 6.84
CA ASP A 49 3.09 35.70 6.94
C ASP A 49 2.44 35.79 5.53
N ASN A 50 1.29 36.46 5.44
CA ASN A 50 0.53 36.61 4.19
C ASN A 50 1.21 37.48 3.11
N ARG A 51 2.34 38.10 3.42
CA ARG A 51 3.19 38.84 2.46
C ARG A 51 4.20 37.96 1.74
N LEU A 52 4.15 36.64 1.99
CA LEU A 52 4.97 35.65 1.30
C LEU A 52 4.85 35.82 -0.21
N THR A 53 6.00 35.93 -0.87
CA THR A 53 6.10 36.04 -2.33
C THR A 53 6.88 34.88 -2.91
N LEU A 54 6.46 34.41 -4.09
CA LEU A 54 7.10 33.38 -4.88
C LEU A 54 7.74 33.98 -6.12
N GLY A 55 8.99 33.69 -6.36
CA GLY A 55 9.71 34.06 -7.58
C GLY A 55 10.20 32.81 -8.32
N VAL A 56 10.13 32.81 -9.66
CA VAL A 56 10.67 31.73 -10.48
C VAL A 56 11.57 32.36 -11.55
N SER A 57 12.71 31.72 -11.80
CA SER A 57 13.64 32.07 -12.88
C SER A 57 14.06 30.83 -13.65
N GLY A 58 14.35 31.03 -14.94
CA GLY A 58 14.91 30.01 -15.85
C GLY A 58 13.87 29.22 -16.66
N ASP A 59 12.64 29.03 -16.16
CA ASP A 59 11.53 28.40 -16.88
C ASP A 59 10.19 29.03 -16.48
N ASP A 60 9.15 28.83 -17.28
CA ASP A 60 7.79 29.27 -16.97
C ASP A 60 7.01 28.14 -16.25
N LEU A 61 6.70 28.37 -14.99
CA LEU A 61 5.90 27.49 -14.14
C LEU A 61 4.53 28.10 -13.78
N GLY A 62 3.99 29.01 -14.57
CA GLY A 62 2.77 29.78 -14.26
C GLY A 62 1.66 28.98 -13.55
N PRO A 63 1.11 27.91 -14.16
CA PRO A 63 0.05 27.11 -13.51
C PRO A 63 0.49 26.41 -12.24
N ALA A 64 1.76 26.05 -12.09
CA ALA A 64 2.30 25.47 -10.87
C ALA A 64 2.40 26.49 -9.74
N ILE A 65 2.79 27.74 -10.05
CA ILE A 65 2.86 28.83 -9.08
C ILE A 65 1.47 29.08 -8.47
N ASP A 66 0.44 29.17 -9.31
CA ASP A 66 -0.93 29.40 -8.84
C ASP A 66 -1.39 28.29 -7.91
N ARG A 67 -1.09 27.04 -8.27
CA ARG A 67 -1.39 25.87 -7.43
C ARG A 67 -0.63 25.90 -6.10
N TRP A 68 0.66 26.24 -6.09
CA TRP A 68 1.44 26.35 -4.85
C TRP A 68 0.91 27.46 -3.94
N ARG A 69 0.55 28.60 -4.49
CA ARG A 69 -0.09 29.69 -3.74
C ARG A 69 -1.41 29.22 -3.12
N GLN A 70 -2.28 28.62 -3.90
CA GLN A 70 -3.55 28.05 -3.42
C GLN A 70 -3.33 27.05 -2.28
N ARG A 71 -2.34 26.15 -2.40
CA ARG A 71 -2.04 25.18 -1.36
C ARG A 71 -1.48 25.81 -0.09
N ILE A 72 -0.68 26.85 -0.18
CA ILE A 72 -0.22 27.64 0.97
C ILE A 72 -1.42 28.31 1.64
N GLU A 73 -2.33 28.90 0.88
CA GLU A 73 -3.56 29.50 1.41
C GLU A 73 -4.45 28.47 2.11
N GLN A 74 -4.58 27.27 1.55
CA GLN A 74 -5.30 26.17 2.19
C GLN A 74 -4.66 25.71 3.51
N GLN A 75 -3.34 25.61 3.56
CA GLN A 75 -2.61 25.18 4.77
C GLN A 75 -2.66 26.22 5.88
N THR A 76 -2.65 27.51 5.54
CA THR A 76 -2.46 28.59 6.50
C THR A 76 -3.73 29.35 6.82
N GLY A 77 -4.75 29.25 5.97
CA GLY A 77 -5.96 30.07 6.04
C GLY A 77 -5.74 31.54 5.63
N TRP A 78 -4.57 31.86 5.07
CA TRP A 78 -4.27 33.21 4.61
C TRP A 78 -4.87 33.47 3.23
N THR A 79 -5.09 34.75 2.94
CA THR A 79 -5.16 35.26 1.58
C THR A 79 -3.80 35.90 1.26
N LEU A 80 -3.04 35.29 0.38
CA LEU A 80 -1.71 35.80 0.00
C LEU A 80 -1.84 37.10 -0.80
N LEU A 81 -1.00 38.06 -0.47
CA LEU A 81 -0.92 39.28 -1.24
C LEU A 81 -0.49 39.00 -2.69
N PRO A 82 -0.87 39.84 -3.65
CA PRO A 82 -0.40 39.74 -5.03
C PRO A 82 1.12 39.61 -5.11
N GLN A 83 1.59 38.90 -6.13
CA GLN A 83 3.02 38.65 -6.32
C GLN A 83 3.77 39.98 -6.53
N ALA A 84 5.01 40.06 -6.03
CA ALA A 84 5.84 41.22 -6.21
C ALA A 84 6.23 41.40 -7.69
N ASP A 85 6.33 42.68 -8.18
CA ASP A 85 6.71 42.99 -9.55
C ASP A 85 8.13 42.49 -9.91
N ASN A 86 8.99 42.28 -8.92
CA ASN A 86 10.34 41.74 -9.09
C ASN A 86 10.48 40.33 -8.49
N PRO A 87 10.47 39.28 -9.33
CA PRO A 87 10.65 37.89 -8.85
C PRO A 87 11.94 37.66 -8.07
N GLN A 88 13.02 38.41 -8.36
CA GLN A 88 14.32 38.25 -7.69
C GLN A 88 14.35 38.73 -6.24
N GLN A 89 13.31 39.42 -5.77
CA GLN A 89 13.16 39.87 -4.38
C GLN A 89 12.14 38.99 -3.60
N ALA A 90 11.68 37.91 -4.18
CA ALA A 90 10.73 37.02 -3.55
C ALA A 90 11.33 36.31 -2.33
N LEU A 91 10.52 36.12 -1.29
CA LEU A 91 10.92 35.37 -0.08
C LEU A 91 11.25 33.92 -0.41
N ILE A 92 10.50 33.31 -1.33
CA ILE A 92 10.74 31.96 -1.86
C ILE A 92 11.16 32.10 -3.32
N MET A 93 12.40 31.75 -3.61
CA MET A 93 12.97 31.82 -4.95
C MET A 93 13.20 30.43 -5.53
N VAL A 94 12.57 30.13 -6.67
CA VAL A 94 12.77 28.90 -7.44
C VAL A 94 13.66 29.22 -8.63
N VAL A 95 14.80 28.52 -8.73
CA VAL A 95 15.81 28.71 -9.78
C VAL A 95 15.92 27.43 -10.59
N ILE A 96 15.57 27.51 -11.89
CA ILE A 96 15.64 26.39 -12.83
C ILE A 96 16.78 26.67 -13.80
N LYS A 97 17.75 25.73 -13.89
CA LYS A 97 18.96 25.96 -14.70
C LYS A 97 18.74 25.70 -16.18
N GLN A 98 17.88 24.71 -16.51
CA GLN A 98 17.63 24.29 -17.88
C GLN A 98 16.14 24.31 -18.19
N LYS A 99 15.77 25.01 -19.24
CA LYS A 99 14.43 24.94 -19.81
C LYS A 99 14.30 23.64 -20.62
N VAL A 100 13.34 22.80 -20.28
CA VAL A 100 13.04 21.55 -20.97
C VAL A 100 11.58 21.53 -21.43
N ASP A 101 11.24 20.57 -22.30
CA ASP A 101 9.85 20.32 -22.68
C ASP A 101 9.01 20.05 -21.43
N PRO A 102 7.80 20.63 -21.31
CA PRO A 102 6.89 20.34 -20.18
C PRO A 102 6.38 18.91 -20.15
N GLN A 103 6.45 18.16 -21.25
CA GLN A 103 6.08 16.74 -21.27
C GLN A 103 7.12 15.94 -20.47
N PRO A 104 6.73 15.27 -19.36
CA PRO A 104 7.66 14.45 -18.61
C PRO A 104 8.03 13.19 -19.40
N LEU A 105 9.30 12.80 -19.34
CA LEU A 105 9.88 11.63 -19.99
C LEU A 105 10.45 10.67 -18.94
N PRO A 106 10.75 9.41 -19.32
CA PRO A 106 11.30 8.41 -18.38
C PRO A 106 12.64 8.82 -17.73
N ASP A 107 13.41 9.67 -18.40
CA ASP A 107 14.72 10.18 -17.98
C ASP A 107 14.71 11.64 -17.51
N SER A 108 13.52 12.20 -17.27
CA SER A 108 13.38 13.57 -16.75
C SER A 108 14.16 13.74 -15.44
N ASP A 109 14.96 14.80 -15.35
CA ASP A 109 15.76 15.10 -14.15
C ASP A 109 14.89 15.71 -13.06
N GLU A 110 14.73 15.03 -11.94
CA GLU A 110 13.90 15.44 -10.82
C GLU A 110 14.73 15.88 -9.59
N ARG A 111 16.05 16.09 -9.76
CA ARG A 111 16.95 16.52 -8.67
C ARG A 111 16.70 17.96 -8.28
N TYR A 112 16.81 18.25 -6.98
CA TYR A 112 16.71 19.60 -6.46
C TYR A 112 17.57 19.80 -5.20
N GLN A 113 17.82 21.08 -4.89
CA GLN A 113 18.40 21.52 -3.63
C GLN A 113 17.52 22.61 -3.03
N LEU A 114 17.09 22.44 -1.79
CA LEU A 114 16.29 23.38 -1.04
C LEU A 114 17.12 23.91 0.13
N THR A 115 17.25 25.24 0.22
CA THR A 115 17.96 25.93 1.31
C THR A 115 17.03 26.92 1.98
N ILE A 116 16.80 26.76 3.27
CA ILE A 116 15.97 27.65 4.10
C ILE A 116 16.88 28.36 5.09
N THR A 117 16.88 29.69 5.05
CA THR A 117 17.66 30.57 5.92
C THR A 117 16.75 31.62 6.56
N PRO A 118 17.22 32.37 7.58
CA PRO A 118 16.43 33.49 8.12
C PRO A 118 16.08 34.58 7.11
N GLN A 119 16.77 34.65 5.97
CA GLN A 119 16.57 35.63 4.91
C GLN A 119 15.56 35.19 3.84
N GLY A 120 15.25 33.88 3.75
CA GLY A 120 14.34 33.35 2.77
C GLY A 120 14.68 31.93 2.33
N VAL A 121 13.99 31.49 1.30
CA VAL A 121 14.07 30.14 0.73
C VAL A 121 14.62 30.20 -0.68
N VAL A 122 15.59 29.34 -0.99
CA VAL A 122 16.09 29.13 -2.35
C VAL A 122 15.94 27.64 -2.72
N LEU A 123 15.15 27.39 -3.75
CA LEU A 123 14.98 26.10 -4.39
C LEU A 123 15.70 26.08 -5.73
N ASN A 124 16.80 25.35 -5.82
CA ASN A 124 17.56 25.14 -7.05
C ASN A 124 17.21 23.78 -7.67
N ALA A 125 16.88 23.74 -8.95
CA ALA A 125 16.62 22.53 -9.70
C ALA A 125 17.32 22.57 -11.06
N GLU A 126 17.69 21.42 -11.59
CA GLU A 126 18.22 21.33 -12.97
C GLU A 126 17.12 21.63 -13.99
N THR A 127 15.93 21.03 -13.76
CA THR A 127 14.76 21.16 -14.65
C THR A 127 13.51 21.56 -13.85
N ARG A 128 12.44 21.89 -14.57
CA ARG A 128 11.11 22.13 -14.00
C ARG A 128 10.62 20.97 -13.13
N PHE A 129 10.98 19.71 -13.47
CA PHE A 129 10.53 18.54 -12.73
C PHE A 129 11.13 18.49 -11.32
N GLY A 130 12.43 18.80 -11.19
CA GLY A 130 13.06 18.95 -9.88
C GLY A 130 12.44 20.09 -9.06
N ALA A 131 12.08 21.22 -9.69
CA ALA A 131 11.40 22.31 -9.02
C ALA A 131 10.02 21.88 -8.49
N LEU A 132 9.23 21.13 -9.27
CA LEU A 132 7.95 20.58 -8.83
C LEU A 132 8.12 19.69 -7.59
N ARG A 133 9.11 18.78 -7.56
CA ARG A 133 9.37 17.90 -6.40
C ARG A 133 9.86 18.67 -5.18
N GLY A 134 10.70 19.67 -5.39
CA GLY A 134 11.24 20.50 -4.30
C GLY A 134 10.17 21.37 -3.62
N MET A 135 9.20 21.86 -4.36
CA MET A 135 8.06 22.61 -3.80
C MET A 135 7.17 21.71 -2.94
N GLU A 136 6.96 20.45 -3.32
CA GLU A 136 6.22 19.52 -2.46
C GLU A 136 6.91 19.31 -1.10
N THR A 137 8.23 19.21 -1.11
CA THR A 137 9.02 19.18 0.15
C THR A 137 8.86 20.48 0.96
N LEU A 138 8.90 21.63 0.31
CA LEU A 138 8.70 22.91 1.00
C LEU A 138 7.32 23.01 1.62
N LEU A 139 6.26 22.61 0.92
CA LEU A 139 4.89 22.61 1.44
C LEU A 139 4.72 21.70 2.67
N GLN A 140 5.37 20.54 2.71
CA GLN A 140 5.36 19.66 3.88
C GLN A 140 6.11 20.25 5.09
N LEU A 141 7.08 21.15 4.86
CA LEU A 141 7.87 21.80 5.92
C LEU A 141 7.16 22.99 6.58
N ILE A 142 6.12 23.53 5.95
CA ILE A 142 5.32 24.62 6.55
C ILE A 142 4.56 24.07 7.76
N HIS A 143 4.81 24.62 8.94
CA HIS A 143 4.20 24.17 10.18
C HIS A 143 3.86 25.34 11.12
N ASN A 144 3.04 25.06 12.13
CA ASN A 144 2.73 26.00 13.20
C ASN A 144 3.53 25.62 14.46
N ASP A 145 4.23 26.54 15.04
CA ASP A 145 5.06 26.35 16.24
C ASP A 145 4.43 26.89 17.55
N GLY A 146 3.12 26.98 17.58
CA GLY A 146 2.34 27.49 18.72
C GLY A 146 2.14 29.00 18.75
N GLY A 147 2.74 29.76 17.85
CA GLY A 147 2.60 31.23 17.75
C GLY A 147 2.69 31.76 16.32
N HIS A 148 3.38 31.06 15.45
CA HIS A 148 3.67 31.49 14.10
C HIS A 148 3.58 30.34 13.11
N THR A 149 3.27 30.66 11.86
CA THR A 149 3.55 29.75 10.74
C THR A 149 5.01 29.93 10.34
N ALA A 150 5.76 28.84 10.21
CA ALA A 150 7.19 28.90 10.03
C ALA A 150 7.73 27.76 9.19
N LEU A 151 8.99 27.90 8.76
CA LEU A 151 9.80 26.89 8.12
C LEU A 151 11.06 26.62 8.96
N PRO A 152 11.49 25.37 9.14
CA PRO A 152 12.74 25.04 9.81
C PRO A 152 13.94 25.49 8.97
N LEU A 153 15.05 25.92 9.61
CA LEU A 153 16.29 26.24 8.91
C LEU A 153 17.02 24.96 8.54
N VAL A 154 16.91 24.56 7.27
CA VAL A 154 17.50 23.30 6.77
C VAL A 154 18.07 23.50 5.35
N ARG A 155 19.00 22.61 5.00
CA ARG A 155 19.43 22.37 3.63
C ARG A 155 19.13 20.94 3.25
N ILE A 156 18.43 20.77 2.12
CA ILE A 156 18.03 19.48 1.58
C ILE A 156 18.63 19.33 0.19
N SER A 157 19.29 18.19 -0.06
CA SER A 157 19.69 17.75 -1.40
C SER A 157 18.99 16.44 -1.69
N ASP A 158 18.24 16.37 -2.77
CA ASP A 158 17.32 15.26 -3.00
C ASP A 158 17.24 14.84 -4.47
N ALA A 159 16.98 13.55 -4.67
CA ALA A 159 16.81 12.91 -5.96
C ALA A 159 16.08 11.58 -5.79
N PRO A 160 15.32 11.11 -6.78
CA PRO A 160 14.68 9.81 -6.70
C PRO A 160 15.69 8.66 -6.78
N ARG A 161 15.42 7.57 -6.05
CA ARG A 161 16.15 6.32 -6.16
C ARG A 161 15.84 5.58 -7.46
N PHE A 162 14.58 5.61 -7.89
CA PHE A 162 14.09 4.96 -9.10
C PHE A 162 13.42 5.97 -10.03
N PRO A 163 13.62 5.83 -11.37
CA PRO A 163 12.97 6.70 -12.35
C PRO A 163 11.47 6.42 -12.54
N TRP A 164 10.97 5.22 -12.21
CA TRP A 164 9.56 4.85 -12.32
C TRP A 164 8.95 4.67 -10.93
N ARG A 165 7.99 5.52 -10.58
CA ARG A 165 7.28 5.50 -9.30
C ARG A 165 5.79 5.69 -9.59
N GLY A 166 5.12 4.55 -9.83
CA GLY A 166 3.78 4.52 -10.39
C GLY A 166 2.66 4.26 -9.40
N VAL A 167 1.45 4.64 -9.84
CA VAL A 167 0.17 4.20 -9.29
C VAL A 167 -0.73 3.78 -10.43
N LEU A 168 -1.21 2.53 -10.38
CA LEU A 168 -2.29 2.04 -11.23
C LEU A 168 -3.63 2.38 -10.59
N LEU A 169 -4.54 2.94 -11.37
CA LEU A 169 -5.95 3.07 -11.02
C LEU A 169 -6.81 2.32 -12.05
N ASP A 170 -7.61 1.40 -11.56
CA ASP A 170 -8.57 0.61 -12.35
C ASP A 170 -9.89 1.38 -12.50
N SER A 171 -10.15 1.86 -13.70
CA SER A 171 -11.42 2.50 -14.06
C SER A 171 -12.40 1.54 -14.72
N ALA A 172 -11.96 0.32 -15.03
CA ALA A 172 -12.77 -0.65 -15.78
C ALA A 172 -13.76 -1.39 -14.88
N ARG A 173 -13.31 -1.90 -13.71
CA ARG A 173 -14.18 -2.60 -12.76
C ARG A 173 -15.21 -1.64 -12.17
N HIS A 174 -14.76 -0.50 -11.63
CA HIS A 174 -15.64 0.61 -11.25
C HIS A 174 -15.16 1.91 -11.89
N PHE A 175 -16.08 2.63 -12.53
CA PHE A 175 -15.75 3.88 -13.23
C PHE A 175 -15.35 4.98 -12.24
N LEU A 176 -14.25 5.66 -12.52
CA LEU A 176 -13.73 6.78 -11.75
C LEU A 176 -14.01 8.10 -12.50
N PRO A 177 -14.75 9.05 -11.92
CA PRO A 177 -14.93 10.38 -12.50
C PRO A 177 -13.58 11.12 -12.68
N VAL A 178 -13.49 11.98 -13.69
CA VAL A 178 -12.26 12.77 -13.95
C VAL A 178 -11.84 13.60 -12.74
N SER A 179 -12.81 14.13 -11.96
CA SER A 179 -12.52 14.87 -10.72
C SER A 179 -11.79 14.03 -9.68
N ASP A 180 -12.18 12.76 -9.54
CA ASP A 180 -11.52 11.84 -8.59
C ASP A 180 -10.11 11.49 -9.08
N ILE A 181 -9.94 11.23 -10.39
CA ILE A 181 -8.61 11.00 -10.99
C ILE A 181 -7.69 12.20 -10.74
N LYS A 182 -8.15 13.43 -10.98
CA LYS A 182 -7.36 14.64 -10.72
C LYS A 182 -6.95 14.77 -9.27
N ARG A 183 -7.86 14.47 -8.31
CA ARG A 183 -7.51 14.48 -6.88
C ARG A 183 -6.43 13.44 -6.56
N GLN A 184 -6.48 12.24 -7.18
CA GLN A 184 -5.40 11.26 -7.01
C GLN A 184 -4.08 11.73 -7.62
N LEU A 185 -4.11 12.40 -8.78
CA LEU A 185 -2.92 13.01 -9.39
C LEU A 185 -2.30 14.09 -8.48
N ASP A 186 -3.11 14.90 -7.79
CA ASP A 186 -2.61 15.85 -6.79
C ASP A 186 -1.93 15.13 -5.60
N GLY A 187 -2.53 14.05 -5.11
CA GLY A 187 -1.91 13.19 -4.10
C GLY A 187 -0.61 12.55 -4.59
N MET A 188 -0.57 12.07 -5.82
CA MET A 188 0.65 11.51 -6.44
C MET A 188 1.76 12.56 -6.54
N ALA A 189 1.44 13.79 -6.97
CA ALA A 189 2.40 14.89 -7.01
C ALA A 189 2.97 15.18 -5.61
N ALA A 190 2.10 15.27 -4.60
CA ALA A 190 2.47 15.50 -3.20
C ALA A 190 3.40 14.40 -2.65
N ALA A 191 3.21 13.16 -3.08
CA ALA A 191 4.04 12.00 -2.75
C ALA A 191 5.26 11.83 -3.67
N LYS A 192 5.49 12.72 -4.63
CA LYS A 192 6.57 12.62 -5.64
C LYS A 192 6.50 11.36 -6.52
N LEU A 193 5.30 10.80 -6.69
CA LEU A 193 5.01 9.76 -7.68
C LEU A 193 4.93 10.39 -9.06
N ASN A 194 5.41 9.70 -10.11
CA ASN A 194 5.60 10.30 -11.43
C ASN A 194 5.00 9.52 -12.61
N VAL A 195 4.32 8.41 -12.35
CA VAL A 195 3.64 7.62 -13.38
C VAL A 195 2.23 7.30 -12.93
N PHE A 196 1.25 7.76 -13.68
CA PHE A 196 -0.14 7.34 -13.57
C PHE A 196 -0.39 6.23 -14.59
N HIS A 197 -0.53 5.01 -14.14
CA HIS A 197 -0.94 3.87 -14.93
C HIS A 197 -2.47 3.82 -14.94
N TRP A 198 -3.08 4.02 -16.11
CA TRP A 198 -4.53 4.11 -16.24
C TRP A 198 -5.09 2.86 -16.90
N HIS A 199 -5.65 1.96 -16.10
CA HIS A 199 -6.30 0.75 -16.56
C HIS A 199 -7.70 1.08 -17.10
N LEU A 200 -7.81 1.13 -18.43
CA LEU A 200 -8.97 1.67 -19.15
C LEU A 200 -9.94 0.61 -19.64
N THR A 201 -9.54 -0.65 -19.75
CA THR A 201 -10.36 -1.71 -20.33
C THR A 201 -10.20 -3.02 -19.58
N ASP A 202 -11.32 -3.70 -19.34
CA ASP A 202 -11.40 -5.02 -18.72
C ASP A 202 -12.73 -5.67 -19.03
N ASP A 203 -13.01 -6.85 -18.47
CA ASP A 203 -14.23 -7.64 -18.69
C ASP A 203 -15.53 -6.90 -18.33
N GLN A 204 -15.50 -6.02 -17.31
CA GLN A 204 -16.70 -5.33 -16.80
C GLN A 204 -16.90 -3.93 -17.39
N GLY A 205 -15.95 -3.42 -18.15
CA GLY A 205 -16.08 -2.09 -18.72
C GLY A 205 -14.99 -1.69 -19.68
N TRP A 206 -15.42 -1.21 -20.84
CA TRP A 206 -14.58 -0.51 -21.80
C TRP A 206 -14.71 0.99 -21.58
N ARG A 207 -13.66 1.66 -21.08
CA ARG A 207 -13.74 3.08 -20.68
C ARG A 207 -13.14 4.05 -21.68
N PHE A 208 -12.50 3.56 -22.72
CA PHE A 208 -11.88 4.34 -23.78
C PHE A 208 -12.85 4.59 -24.93
N ALA A 209 -13.11 5.86 -25.29
CA ALA A 209 -13.92 6.20 -26.45
C ALA A 209 -13.16 5.98 -27.76
N SER A 210 -13.57 4.99 -28.55
CA SER A 210 -13.03 4.72 -29.90
C SER A 210 -13.94 5.34 -30.96
N THR A 211 -13.36 6.03 -31.92
CA THR A 211 -14.06 6.59 -33.07
C THR A 211 -14.31 5.55 -34.15
N HIS A 212 -13.37 4.61 -34.32
CA HIS A 212 -13.47 3.56 -35.35
C HIS A 212 -14.28 2.34 -34.88
N TYR A 213 -14.29 2.08 -33.57
CA TYR A 213 -15.03 0.95 -32.97
C TYR A 213 -16.06 1.44 -31.93
N PRO A 214 -17.07 2.24 -32.32
CA PRO A 214 -17.97 2.92 -31.37
C PRO A 214 -18.84 1.97 -30.55
N LYS A 215 -19.08 0.72 -30.98
CA LYS A 215 -19.85 -0.24 -30.20
C LYS A 215 -19.18 -0.57 -28.87
N LEU A 216 -17.85 -0.42 -28.74
CA LEU A 216 -17.13 -0.66 -27.48
C LEU A 216 -17.70 0.21 -26.35
N GLN A 217 -17.74 1.54 -26.53
CA GLN A 217 -18.34 2.42 -25.53
C GLN A 217 -19.86 2.42 -25.55
N GLN A 218 -20.50 2.10 -26.67
CA GLN A 218 -21.99 2.09 -26.76
C GLN A 218 -22.61 0.85 -26.12
N GLN A 219 -21.96 -0.31 -26.21
CA GLN A 219 -22.51 -1.60 -25.79
C GLN A 219 -21.79 -2.22 -24.60
N ALA A 220 -20.54 -1.81 -24.33
CA ALA A 220 -19.69 -2.46 -23.35
C ALA A 220 -19.12 -1.50 -22.28
N SER A 221 -19.80 -0.36 -22.02
CA SER A 221 -19.38 0.60 -20.99
C SER A 221 -20.46 0.94 -19.96
N ASP A 222 -21.71 0.51 -20.19
CA ASP A 222 -22.89 0.99 -19.44
C ASP A 222 -23.03 2.54 -19.47
N GLY A 223 -22.59 3.17 -20.57
CA GLY A 223 -22.59 4.63 -20.70
C GLY A 223 -21.55 5.35 -19.84
N ARG A 224 -20.63 4.63 -19.21
CA ARG A 224 -19.55 5.15 -18.36
C ARG A 224 -18.20 4.96 -19.05
N PHE A 225 -17.76 5.97 -19.76
CA PHE A 225 -16.49 6.00 -20.48
C PHE A 225 -15.94 7.43 -20.53
N TYR A 226 -14.68 7.56 -20.86
CA TYR A 226 -14.03 8.86 -21.03
C TYR A 226 -14.07 9.24 -22.51
N SER A 227 -14.50 10.48 -22.81
CA SER A 227 -14.36 11.05 -24.13
C SER A 227 -12.88 11.35 -24.43
N VAL A 228 -12.56 11.55 -25.71
CA VAL A 228 -11.21 11.95 -26.14
C VAL A 228 -10.77 13.25 -25.44
N GLU A 229 -11.68 14.21 -25.28
CA GLU A 229 -11.42 15.50 -24.60
C GLU A 229 -11.13 15.28 -23.11
N GLN A 230 -11.88 14.42 -22.42
CA GLN A 230 -11.65 14.10 -21.01
C GLN A 230 -10.32 13.40 -20.80
N MET A 231 -9.94 12.47 -21.68
CA MET A 231 -8.64 11.82 -21.60
C MET A 231 -7.50 12.81 -21.82
N LYS A 232 -7.59 13.68 -22.81
CA LYS A 232 -6.62 14.75 -23.05
C LYS A 232 -6.55 15.74 -21.88
N GLU A 233 -7.68 16.05 -21.25
CA GLU A 233 -7.75 16.89 -20.04
C GLU A 233 -6.97 16.28 -18.89
N VAL A 234 -7.11 14.97 -18.64
CA VAL A 234 -6.36 14.23 -17.61
C VAL A 234 -4.86 14.21 -17.94
N VAL A 235 -4.50 13.93 -19.19
CA VAL A 235 -3.09 13.94 -19.65
C VAL A 235 -2.47 15.34 -19.44
N ALA A 236 -3.14 16.40 -19.83
CA ALA A 236 -2.64 17.76 -19.65
C ALA A 236 -2.49 18.13 -18.16
N TYR A 237 -3.45 17.72 -17.33
CA TYR A 237 -3.41 17.93 -15.90
C TYR A 237 -2.21 17.20 -15.25
N ALA A 238 -2.02 15.93 -15.58
CA ALA A 238 -0.90 15.13 -15.10
C ALA A 238 0.47 15.71 -15.55
N THR A 239 0.56 16.13 -16.83
CA THR A 239 1.76 16.78 -17.39
C THR A 239 2.14 18.04 -16.61
N ALA A 240 1.17 18.87 -16.23
CA ALA A 240 1.40 20.07 -15.42
C ALA A 240 1.92 19.75 -14.01
N LEU A 241 1.70 18.53 -13.51
CA LEU A 241 2.22 18.00 -12.26
C LEU A 241 3.57 17.27 -12.40
N GLY A 242 4.08 17.14 -13.64
CA GLY A 242 5.26 16.33 -13.94
C GLY A 242 5.00 14.84 -13.80
N ILE A 243 3.78 14.40 -14.09
CA ILE A 243 3.34 13.00 -14.02
C ILE A 243 3.08 12.50 -15.45
N ARG A 244 3.68 11.38 -15.81
CA ARG A 244 3.47 10.65 -17.05
C ARG A 244 2.16 9.87 -16.95
N VAL A 245 1.42 9.75 -18.05
CA VAL A 245 0.21 8.90 -18.10
C VAL A 245 0.46 7.73 -19.04
N VAL A 246 0.54 6.52 -18.49
CA VAL A 246 0.68 5.26 -19.23
C VAL A 246 -0.68 4.59 -19.30
N PRO A 247 -1.33 4.56 -20.47
CA PRO A 247 -2.62 3.88 -20.63
C PRO A 247 -2.43 2.37 -20.71
N GLU A 248 -3.42 1.62 -20.20
CA GLU A 248 -3.51 0.18 -20.38
C GLU A 248 -4.77 -0.19 -21.16
N ILE A 249 -4.57 -0.99 -22.21
CA ILE A 249 -5.60 -1.69 -22.96
C ILE A 249 -5.28 -3.18 -22.84
N ASP A 250 -6.03 -3.90 -22.03
CA ASP A 250 -5.72 -5.28 -21.69
C ASP A 250 -6.07 -6.24 -22.84
N LEU A 251 -5.08 -7.03 -23.28
CA LEU A 251 -5.09 -7.91 -24.44
C LEU A 251 -4.14 -9.10 -24.22
N PRO A 252 -4.40 -10.29 -24.74
CA PRO A 252 -5.60 -10.76 -25.44
C PRO A 252 -6.68 -11.33 -24.51
N GLY A 253 -6.40 -11.42 -23.20
CA GLY A 253 -7.33 -11.77 -22.15
C GLY A 253 -8.20 -10.57 -21.75
N HIS A 254 -8.98 -10.70 -20.68
CA HIS A 254 -9.87 -9.65 -20.17
C HIS A 254 -10.71 -8.97 -21.26
N ALA A 255 -11.13 -9.78 -22.25
CA ALA A 255 -11.70 -9.33 -23.53
C ALA A 255 -13.22 -9.44 -23.60
N SER A 256 -13.94 -9.63 -22.49
CA SER A 256 -15.39 -9.79 -22.50
C SER A 256 -16.12 -8.57 -23.08
N THR A 257 -15.61 -7.37 -22.88
CA THR A 257 -16.15 -6.14 -23.46
C THR A 257 -15.98 -6.09 -24.98
N ILE A 258 -14.85 -6.59 -25.49
CA ILE A 258 -14.62 -6.74 -26.93
C ILE A 258 -15.57 -7.79 -27.48
N ALA A 259 -15.74 -8.93 -26.80
CA ALA A 259 -16.65 -10.01 -27.21
C ALA A 259 -18.11 -9.56 -27.32
N VAL A 260 -18.56 -8.67 -26.41
CA VAL A 260 -19.91 -8.08 -26.46
C VAL A 260 -20.09 -7.17 -27.66
N ALA A 261 -19.11 -6.31 -27.94
CA ALA A 261 -19.19 -5.30 -28.98
C ALA A 261 -18.91 -5.84 -30.39
N TYR A 262 -17.93 -6.75 -30.51
CA TYR A 262 -17.38 -7.30 -31.75
C TYR A 262 -17.05 -8.78 -31.57
N PRO A 263 -18.06 -9.66 -31.47
CA PRO A 263 -17.88 -11.09 -31.17
C PRO A 263 -17.06 -11.84 -32.23
N GLU A 264 -16.92 -11.28 -33.45
CA GLU A 264 -16.11 -11.81 -34.52
C GLU A 264 -14.59 -11.72 -34.25
N LEU A 265 -14.14 -10.93 -33.27
CA LEU A 265 -12.72 -10.76 -32.90
C LEU A 265 -12.23 -11.77 -31.86
N VAL A 266 -13.15 -12.45 -31.19
CA VAL A 266 -12.81 -13.39 -30.12
C VAL A 266 -12.82 -14.84 -30.61
N SER A 267 -12.24 -15.73 -29.83
CA SER A 267 -11.86 -17.10 -30.21
C SER A 267 -13.02 -18.08 -30.30
N ALA A 268 -14.16 -17.78 -29.75
CA ALA A 268 -15.37 -18.60 -29.81
C ALA A 268 -16.59 -17.78 -30.25
N PRO A 269 -17.60 -18.43 -30.89
CA PRO A 269 -18.80 -17.71 -31.33
C PRO A 269 -19.65 -17.22 -30.14
N GLY A 270 -20.28 -16.02 -30.31
CA GLY A 270 -21.24 -15.49 -29.35
C GLY A 270 -22.62 -16.17 -29.40
N PRO A 271 -23.67 -15.57 -28.79
CA PRO A 271 -23.63 -14.19 -28.26
C PRO A 271 -22.99 -14.05 -26.89
N TYR A 272 -22.43 -12.88 -26.63
CA TYR A 272 -21.84 -12.52 -25.34
C TYR A 272 -22.70 -11.45 -24.65
N LEU A 273 -22.71 -11.48 -23.32
CA LEU A 273 -23.31 -10.47 -22.44
C LEU A 273 -22.23 -9.79 -21.63
N MET A 274 -22.52 -8.57 -21.16
CA MET A 274 -21.64 -7.85 -20.25
C MET A 274 -21.32 -8.68 -19.03
N GLN A 275 -20.04 -8.85 -18.75
CA GLN A 275 -19.58 -9.54 -17.57
C GLN A 275 -19.85 -8.68 -16.32
N ARG A 276 -20.34 -9.33 -15.28
CA ARG A 276 -20.68 -8.66 -14.01
C ARG A 276 -19.97 -9.24 -12.80
N GLU A 277 -19.51 -10.47 -12.93
CA GLU A 277 -18.73 -11.13 -11.89
C GLU A 277 -17.26 -10.74 -11.99
N TRP A 278 -16.57 -10.77 -10.86
CA TRP A 278 -15.13 -10.56 -10.80
C TRP A 278 -14.38 -11.86 -11.04
N GLY A 279 -13.19 -11.78 -11.60
CA GLY A 279 -12.30 -12.89 -11.84
C GLY A 279 -11.84 -13.00 -13.29
N VAL A 280 -11.30 -14.15 -13.65
CA VAL A 280 -10.79 -14.47 -15.01
C VAL A 280 -11.93 -15.08 -15.84
N HIS A 281 -12.12 -14.59 -17.04
CA HIS A 281 -13.20 -15.01 -17.93
C HIS A 281 -12.66 -15.56 -19.25
N LYS A 282 -13.48 -16.44 -19.89
CA LYS A 282 -13.07 -17.20 -21.08
C LYS A 282 -12.85 -16.39 -22.36
N PRO A 283 -13.60 -15.30 -22.68
CA PRO A 283 -13.41 -14.62 -23.94
C PRO A 283 -12.00 -14.07 -24.08
N THR A 284 -11.31 -14.55 -25.14
CA THR A 284 -9.97 -14.10 -25.52
C THR A 284 -9.99 -13.73 -26.98
N LEU A 285 -9.16 -12.79 -27.40
CA LEU A 285 -8.97 -12.47 -28.81
C LEU A 285 -8.49 -13.69 -29.58
N ASP A 286 -8.84 -13.76 -30.88
CA ASP A 286 -8.38 -14.82 -31.79
C ASP A 286 -7.07 -14.41 -32.47
N PRO A 287 -5.89 -14.95 -32.03
CA PRO A 287 -4.61 -14.59 -32.61
C PRO A 287 -4.36 -15.15 -34.02
N SER A 288 -5.25 -16.03 -34.52
CA SER A 288 -5.11 -16.63 -35.85
C SER A 288 -5.69 -15.77 -36.98
N ARG A 289 -6.39 -14.67 -36.64
CA ARG A 289 -7.15 -13.84 -37.59
C ARG A 289 -6.45 -12.50 -37.85
N GLN A 290 -6.43 -12.09 -39.10
CA GLN A 290 -5.88 -10.79 -39.50
C GLN A 290 -6.71 -9.61 -38.99
N GLU A 291 -8.01 -9.77 -38.91
CA GLU A 291 -8.95 -8.78 -38.41
C GLU A 291 -8.67 -8.38 -36.96
N THR A 292 -8.21 -9.32 -36.14
CA THR A 292 -7.79 -9.07 -34.78
C THR A 292 -6.64 -8.05 -34.73
N TYR A 293 -5.63 -8.22 -35.58
CA TYR A 293 -4.49 -7.29 -35.63
C TYR A 293 -4.85 -5.94 -36.25
N GLN A 294 -5.81 -5.89 -37.20
CA GLN A 294 -6.35 -4.62 -37.72
C GLN A 294 -7.10 -3.84 -36.63
N PHE A 295 -7.90 -4.56 -35.84
CA PHE A 295 -8.56 -3.97 -34.68
C PHE A 295 -7.56 -3.40 -33.69
N VAL A 296 -6.57 -4.22 -33.29
CA VAL A 296 -5.56 -3.81 -32.31
C VAL A 296 -4.73 -2.63 -32.82
N ASP A 297 -4.31 -2.62 -34.09
CA ASP A 297 -3.56 -1.51 -34.68
C ASP A 297 -4.36 -0.20 -34.66
N THR A 298 -5.65 -0.27 -34.99
CA THR A 298 -6.52 0.90 -34.94
C THR A 298 -6.70 1.44 -33.52
N ILE A 299 -6.97 0.57 -32.55
CA ILE A 299 -7.13 1.00 -31.14
C ILE A 299 -5.82 1.62 -30.60
N ILE A 300 -4.69 0.97 -30.86
CA ILE A 300 -3.38 1.50 -30.44
C ILE A 300 -3.08 2.85 -31.10
N GLY A 301 -3.45 3.02 -32.38
CA GLY A 301 -3.32 4.31 -33.06
C GLY A 301 -4.15 5.40 -32.40
N GLU A 302 -5.41 5.11 -32.04
CA GLU A 302 -6.26 6.07 -31.31
C GLU A 302 -5.70 6.41 -29.91
N VAL A 303 -5.21 5.41 -29.19
CA VAL A 303 -4.54 5.60 -27.87
C VAL A 303 -3.29 6.45 -28.03
N ALA A 304 -2.42 6.13 -28.98
CA ALA A 304 -1.16 6.86 -29.23
C ALA A 304 -1.40 8.33 -29.61
N ALA A 305 -2.52 8.64 -30.23
CA ALA A 305 -2.90 10.04 -30.56
C ALA A 305 -3.34 10.88 -29.34
N ILE A 306 -3.68 10.23 -28.22
CA ILE A 306 -4.14 10.89 -26.99
C ILE A 306 -3.03 10.91 -25.94
N PHE A 307 -2.31 9.80 -25.78
CA PHE A 307 -1.30 9.59 -24.73
C PHE A 307 0.10 9.73 -25.30
N PRO A 308 0.84 10.78 -24.95
CA PRO A 308 2.16 11.05 -25.52
C PRO A 308 3.28 10.19 -24.95
N ASP A 309 3.05 9.45 -23.86
CA ASP A 309 4.06 8.63 -23.19
C ASP A 309 4.64 7.58 -24.16
N PRO A 310 5.96 7.32 -24.16
CA PRO A 310 6.55 6.31 -25.02
C PRO A 310 6.15 4.86 -24.66
N TYR A 311 5.56 4.64 -23.50
CA TYR A 311 5.09 3.33 -23.06
C TYR A 311 3.58 3.20 -23.20
N LEU A 312 3.12 1.98 -23.57
CA LEU A 312 1.73 1.58 -23.56
C LEU A 312 1.64 0.19 -22.92
N HIS A 313 0.83 0.06 -21.90
CA HIS A 313 0.61 -1.19 -21.21
C HIS A 313 -0.48 -2.00 -21.91
N ILE A 314 -0.20 -3.30 -22.16
CA ILE A 314 -1.10 -4.18 -22.93
C ILE A 314 -1.78 -5.24 -22.04
N GLY A 315 -1.61 -5.17 -20.73
CA GLY A 315 -2.03 -6.21 -19.80
C GLY A 315 -1.27 -7.51 -20.03
N GLY A 316 -1.92 -8.48 -20.62
CA GLY A 316 -1.35 -9.76 -20.99
C GLY A 316 -1.38 -10.83 -19.91
N ASP A 317 -1.99 -10.50 -18.77
CA ASP A 317 -2.17 -11.39 -17.63
C ASP A 317 -3.40 -12.30 -17.79
N GLU A 318 -3.41 -13.37 -17.01
CA GLU A 318 -4.55 -14.26 -16.74
C GLU A 318 -5.30 -14.75 -17.99
N VAL A 319 -4.63 -14.92 -19.13
CA VAL A 319 -5.24 -15.39 -20.40
C VAL A 319 -5.79 -16.81 -20.23
N ASP A 320 -7.12 -16.98 -20.25
CA ASP A 320 -7.74 -18.31 -20.22
C ASP A 320 -7.62 -18.99 -21.58
N PRO A 321 -6.85 -20.09 -21.71
CA PRO A 321 -6.62 -20.75 -22.99
C PRO A 321 -7.78 -21.68 -23.44
N ALA A 322 -8.87 -21.78 -22.69
CA ALA A 322 -9.91 -22.76 -22.96
C ALA A 322 -10.47 -22.64 -24.38
N GLN A 323 -10.85 -21.42 -24.80
CA GLN A 323 -11.39 -21.21 -26.15
C GLN A 323 -10.35 -21.42 -27.25
N TRP A 324 -9.06 -21.13 -26.99
CA TRP A 324 -7.99 -21.44 -27.93
C TRP A 324 -7.81 -22.96 -28.11
N ASN A 325 -7.86 -23.70 -27.01
CA ASN A 325 -7.69 -25.16 -27.01
C ASN A 325 -8.90 -25.89 -27.66
N GLU A 326 -10.09 -25.34 -27.51
CA GLU A 326 -11.34 -25.90 -28.07
C GLU A 326 -11.57 -25.54 -29.55
N SER A 327 -10.90 -24.52 -30.10
CA SER A 327 -11.08 -24.05 -31.47
C SER A 327 -10.28 -24.87 -32.50
N PRO A 328 -10.90 -25.68 -33.39
CA PRO A 328 -10.17 -26.42 -34.41
C PRO A 328 -9.36 -25.53 -35.38
N ALA A 329 -9.87 -24.30 -35.63
CA ALA A 329 -9.18 -23.34 -36.51
C ALA A 329 -7.90 -22.82 -35.86
N ILE A 330 -7.93 -22.47 -34.58
CA ILE A 330 -6.79 -21.99 -33.79
C ILE A 330 -5.77 -23.15 -33.66
N GLN A 331 -6.21 -24.37 -33.32
CA GLN A 331 -5.34 -25.53 -33.22
C GLN A 331 -4.65 -25.84 -34.56
N ALA A 332 -5.36 -25.74 -35.69
CA ALA A 332 -4.75 -25.87 -37.01
C ALA A 332 -3.75 -24.74 -37.31
N PHE A 333 -4.04 -23.51 -36.89
CA PHE A 333 -3.13 -22.39 -37.01
C PHE A 333 -1.84 -22.62 -36.20
N MET A 334 -1.97 -23.01 -34.92
CA MET A 334 -0.84 -23.31 -34.04
C MET A 334 0.07 -24.40 -34.70
N LYS A 335 -0.53 -25.47 -35.20
CA LYS A 335 0.22 -26.53 -35.87
C LYS A 335 0.98 -26.02 -37.10
N ARG A 336 0.36 -25.18 -37.94
CA ARG A 336 1.02 -24.58 -39.12
C ARG A 336 2.18 -23.66 -38.79
N ASN A 337 2.12 -22.99 -37.65
CA ASN A 337 3.12 -22.03 -37.18
C ASN A 337 4.10 -22.62 -36.16
N ASN A 338 4.06 -23.95 -35.92
CA ASN A 338 4.89 -24.65 -34.93
C ASN A 338 4.79 -24.09 -33.50
N LEU A 339 3.61 -23.62 -33.08
CA LEU A 339 3.33 -23.15 -31.75
C LEU A 339 2.94 -24.34 -30.86
N ALA A 340 3.74 -24.61 -29.84
CA ALA A 340 3.65 -25.85 -29.06
C ALA A 340 2.41 -25.86 -28.13
N ASP A 341 2.04 -24.71 -27.56
CA ASP A 341 1.01 -24.57 -26.56
C ASP A 341 0.39 -23.15 -26.58
N SER A 342 -0.55 -22.90 -25.68
CA SER A 342 -1.22 -21.61 -25.56
C SER A 342 -0.25 -20.49 -25.15
N HIS A 343 0.80 -20.76 -24.40
CA HIS A 343 1.82 -19.78 -24.04
C HIS A 343 2.63 -19.35 -25.28
N ALA A 344 2.99 -20.30 -26.14
CA ALA A 344 3.62 -20.00 -27.44
C ALA A 344 2.68 -19.21 -28.38
N LEU A 345 1.36 -19.47 -28.32
CA LEU A 345 0.37 -18.69 -29.06
C LEU A 345 0.26 -17.25 -28.53
N GLN A 346 0.27 -17.06 -27.22
CA GLN A 346 0.30 -15.72 -26.61
C GLN A 346 1.61 -15.00 -26.98
N ALA A 347 2.75 -15.67 -26.95
CA ALA A 347 4.02 -15.10 -27.38
C ALA A 347 4.00 -14.67 -28.85
N TYR A 348 3.39 -15.45 -29.72
CA TYR A 348 3.14 -15.07 -31.12
C TYR A 348 2.29 -13.80 -31.23
N PHE A 349 1.20 -13.71 -30.45
CA PHE A 349 0.36 -12.51 -30.39
C PHE A 349 1.18 -11.30 -29.93
N ASN A 350 1.94 -11.43 -28.85
CA ASN A 350 2.77 -10.36 -28.29
C ASN A 350 3.87 -9.89 -29.26
N GLN A 351 4.47 -10.79 -30.06
CA GLN A 351 5.40 -10.40 -31.11
C GLN A 351 4.73 -9.52 -32.18
N LYS A 352 3.52 -9.90 -32.63
CA LYS A 352 2.75 -9.06 -33.56
C LYS A 352 2.38 -7.71 -32.95
N LEU A 353 1.96 -7.72 -31.69
CA LEU A 353 1.60 -6.52 -30.96
C LEU A 353 2.80 -5.58 -30.77
N THR A 354 4.01 -6.12 -30.52
CA THR A 354 5.24 -5.34 -30.44
C THR A 354 5.54 -4.61 -31.74
N LEU A 355 5.29 -5.24 -32.90
CA LEU A 355 5.47 -4.60 -34.22
C LEU A 355 4.46 -3.48 -34.43
N ILE A 356 3.21 -3.69 -34.05
CA ILE A 356 2.16 -2.67 -34.11
C ILE A 356 2.52 -1.48 -33.23
N LEU A 357 2.86 -1.71 -31.96
CA LEU A 357 3.30 -0.67 -31.03
C LEU A 357 4.50 0.12 -31.57
N GLY A 358 5.49 -0.59 -32.13
CA GLY A 358 6.67 0.03 -32.74
C GLY A 358 6.32 0.94 -33.92
N SER A 359 5.32 0.61 -34.74
CA SER A 359 4.86 1.46 -35.85
C SER A 359 4.26 2.79 -35.35
N TRP A 360 3.70 2.79 -34.14
CA TRP A 360 3.18 3.98 -33.44
C TRP A 360 4.20 4.60 -32.48
N GLN A 361 5.48 4.20 -32.56
CA GLN A 361 6.57 4.68 -31.68
C GLN A 361 6.24 4.45 -30.18
N ARG A 362 5.66 3.31 -29.85
CA ARG A 362 5.36 2.91 -28.46
C ARG A 362 6.14 1.66 -28.11
N THR A 363 6.53 1.58 -26.85
CA THR A 363 7.19 0.44 -26.23
C THR A 363 6.18 -0.31 -25.37
N MET A 364 6.16 -1.63 -25.55
CA MET A 364 5.29 -2.52 -24.78
C MET A 364 5.65 -2.55 -23.31
N VAL A 365 4.64 -2.41 -22.43
CA VAL A 365 4.68 -2.84 -21.03
C VAL A 365 3.60 -3.93 -20.87
N GLY A 366 3.83 -4.93 -20.04
CA GLY A 366 2.81 -5.92 -19.69
C GLY A 366 3.18 -6.68 -18.42
N TRP A 367 2.22 -7.44 -17.91
CA TRP A 367 2.39 -8.22 -16.68
C TRP A 367 3.35 -9.40 -16.88
N ASP A 368 3.74 -10.10 -15.80
CA ASP A 368 4.70 -11.22 -15.82
C ASP A 368 4.46 -12.24 -16.95
N GLU A 369 3.19 -12.48 -17.32
CA GLU A 369 2.75 -13.50 -18.27
C GLU A 369 3.20 -13.23 -19.71
N ILE A 370 3.57 -11.98 -20.05
CA ILE A 370 4.13 -11.71 -21.38
C ILE A 370 5.56 -12.25 -21.54
N HIS A 371 6.23 -12.62 -20.43
CA HIS A 371 7.60 -13.10 -20.45
C HIS A 371 7.72 -14.39 -21.24
N HIS A 372 8.45 -14.34 -22.34
CA HIS A 372 8.77 -15.49 -23.20
C HIS A 372 10.12 -15.26 -23.88
N PRO A 373 10.94 -16.30 -24.14
CA PRO A 373 12.23 -16.15 -24.82
C PRO A 373 12.20 -15.39 -26.15
N ASP A 374 11.08 -15.47 -26.86
CA ASP A 374 10.88 -14.81 -28.16
C ASP A 374 10.38 -13.35 -28.04
N LEU A 375 10.09 -12.86 -26.82
CA LEU A 375 9.70 -11.47 -26.60
C LEU A 375 10.90 -10.54 -26.82
N PRO A 376 10.77 -9.44 -27.60
CA PRO A 376 11.85 -8.47 -27.76
C PRO A 376 12.30 -7.86 -26.43
N LYS A 377 13.61 -7.73 -26.21
CA LYS A 377 14.20 -7.20 -24.97
C LYS A 377 13.90 -5.71 -24.70
N THR A 378 13.25 -5.03 -25.65
CA THR A 378 12.75 -3.67 -25.47
C THR A 378 11.50 -3.61 -24.59
N ALA A 379 10.73 -4.69 -24.47
CA ALA A 379 9.55 -4.76 -23.63
C ALA A 379 9.90 -4.58 -22.15
N VAL A 380 8.98 -3.97 -21.42
CA VAL A 380 9.03 -3.81 -19.95
C VAL A 380 8.09 -4.81 -19.31
N ILE A 381 8.56 -5.56 -18.33
CA ILE A 381 7.77 -6.57 -17.64
C ILE A 381 7.44 -6.07 -16.23
N GLN A 382 6.15 -5.98 -15.92
CA GLN A 382 5.65 -5.58 -14.61
C GLN A 382 5.35 -6.82 -13.77
N SER A 383 6.10 -6.97 -12.67
CA SER A 383 6.06 -8.19 -11.86
C SER A 383 5.07 -8.08 -10.70
N TRP A 384 4.06 -8.92 -10.70
CA TRP A 384 3.10 -9.09 -9.60
C TRP A 384 3.17 -10.47 -8.94
N GLN A 385 3.79 -11.44 -9.60
CA GLN A 385 3.88 -12.83 -9.11
C GLN A 385 4.98 -13.04 -8.07
N GLY A 386 5.87 -12.09 -7.90
CA GLY A 386 6.89 -12.12 -6.87
C GLY A 386 8.23 -11.51 -7.29
N PRO A 387 9.09 -11.16 -6.34
CA PRO A 387 10.39 -10.55 -6.63
C PRO A 387 11.34 -11.47 -7.42
N ASP A 388 11.15 -12.79 -7.38
CA ASP A 388 11.95 -13.73 -8.16
C ASP A 388 11.67 -13.62 -9.67
N ALA A 389 10.41 -13.41 -10.06
CA ALA A 389 10.04 -13.15 -11.45
C ALA A 389 10.74 -11.88 -11.93
N LEU A 390 10.69 -10.79 -11.16
CA LEU A 390 11.43 -9.56 -11.45
C LEU A 390 12.94 -9.79 -11.57
N GLY A 391 13.53 -10.54 -10.64
CA GLY A 391 14.96 -10.89 -10.66
C GLY A 391 15.36 -11.61 -11.94
N THR A 392 14.56 -12.59 -12.37
CA THR A 392 14.77 -13.38 -13.57
C THR A 392 14.75 -12.52 -14.82
N VAL A 393 13.67 -11.76 -15.03
CA VAL A 393 13.52 -10.93 -16.25
C VAL A 393 14.59 -9.84 -16.33
N ALA A 394 14.95 -9.24 -15.18
CA ALA A 394 16.00 -8.23 -15.13
C ALA A 394 17.38 -8.81 -15.46
N GLN A 395 17.72 -10.03 -14.97
CA GLN A 395 18.96 -10.74 -15.27
C GLN A 395 19.02 -11.14 -16.74
N GLU A 396 17.91 -11.46 -17.36
CA GLU A 396 17.79 -11.78 -18.79
C GLU A 396 17.87 -10.57 -19.72
N GLY A 397 17.95 -9.36 -19.16
CA GLY A 397 18.11 -8.10 -19.91
C GLY A 397 16.82 -7.38 -20.26
N TYR A 398 15.66 -7.80 -19.78
CA TYR A 398 14.43 -7.02 -19.86
C TYR A 398 14.43 -5.89 -18.83
N LYS A 399 13.74 -4.80 -19.14
CA LYS A 399 13.38 -3.81 -18.13
C LYS A 399 12.25 -4.35 -17.25
N GLY A 400 12.29 -4.05 -15.95
CA GLY A 400 11.33 -4.58 -15.00
C GLY A 400 10.76 -3.54 -14.04
N LEU A 401 9.52 -3.77 -13.60
CA LEU A 401 8.81 -3.00 -12.57
C LEU A 401 8.29 -3.93 -11.49
N LEU A 402 8.34 -3.52 -10.22
CA LEU A 402 7.78 -4.28 -9.11
C LEU A 402 6.38 -3.75 -8.74
N SER A 403 5.38 -4.64 -8.74
CA SER A 403 4.07 -4.39 -8.14
C SER A 403 3.75 -5.34 -6.98
N THR A 404 4.41 -6.50 -6.92
CA THR A 404 4.27 -7.42 -5.78
C THR A 404 4.53 -6.71 -4.45
N GLY A 405 3.59 -6.83 -3.52
CA GLY A 405 3.68 -6.21 -2.20
C GLY A 405 3.27 -4.74 -2.15
N PHE A 406 2.85 -4.16 -3.30
CA PHE A 406 2.35 -2.80 -3.42
C PHE A 406 0.88 -2.72 -3.86
N TYR A 407 0.10 -3.80 -3.67
CA TYR A 407 -1.34 -3.81 -3.93
C TYR A 407 -2.09 -3.10 -2.79
N LEU A 408 -2.65 -1.92 -3.07
CA LEU A 408 -3.33 -1.07 -2.10
C LEU A 408 -4.85 -1.30 -2.02
N ASP A 409 -5.42 -2.06 -2.95
CA ASP A 409 -6.78 -2.62 -2.83
C ASP A 409 -6.87 -3.62 -1.67
N GLN A 410 -5.75 -4.29 -1.36
CA GLN A 410 -5.63 -5.15 -0.19
C GLN A 410 -5.39 -4.31 1.09
N PRO A 411 -6.14 -4.56 2.19
CA PRO A 411 -6.00 -3.77 3.41
C PRO A 411 -4.79 -4.24 4.25
N HIS A 412 -3.60 -4.22 3.67
CA HIS A 412 -2.35 -4.45 4.40
C HIS A 412 -1.90 -3.21 5.17
N SER A 413 -1.13 -3.43 6.25
CA SER A 413 -0.56 -2.35 7.04
C SER A 413 0.48 -1.53 6.26
N ALA A 414 0.67 -0.28 6.64
CA ALA A 414 1.72 0.58 6.10
C ALA A 414 3.11 -0.05 6.29
N ALA A 415 3.36 -0.69 7.44
CA ALA A 415 4.62 -1.38 7.72
C ALA A 415 4.93 -2.51 6.74
N TYR A 416 3.92 -3.27 6.30
CA TYR A 416 4.11 -4.31 5.28
C TYR A 416 4.65 -3.72 3.97
N HIS A 417 4.02 -2.66 3.46
CA HIS A 417 4.48 -1.98 2.25
C HIS A 417 5.87 -1.36 2.45
N TYR A 418 6.14 -0.84 3.66
CA TYR A 418 7.43 -0.21 3.98
C TYR A 418 8.59 -1.20 4.01
N ARG A 419 8.39 -2.44 4.42
CA ARG A 419 9.39 -3.50 4.39
C ARG A 419 9.65 -4.08 3.00
N ASN A 420 8.76 -3.80 2.03
CA ASN A 420 8.88 -4.33 0.68
C ASN A 420 10.03 -3.66 -0.08
N GLU A 421 11.07 -4.43 -0.43
CA GLU A 421 12.24 -3.94 -1.16
C GLU A 421 12.07 -4.17 -2.66
N VAL A 422 12.30 -3.12 -3.46
CA VAL A 422 12.13 -3.15 -4.92
C VAL A 422 13.17 -4.05 -5.59
N LEU A 423 14.42 -3.95 -5.16
CA LEU A 423 15.49 -4.80 -5.70
C LEU A 423 15.48 -6.16 -5.02
N PRO A 424 15.40 -7.28 -5.76
CA PRO A 424 15.49 -8.62 -5.19
C PRO A 424 16.74 -8.80 -4.31
N GLN A 425 16.58 -9.44 -3.16
CA GLN A 425 17.63 -9.57 -2.14
C GLN A 425 18.01 -11.02 -1.91
N PRO A 426 19.29 -11.31 -1.64
CA PRO A 426 19.70 -12.63 -1.18
C PRO A 426 19.11 -12.93 0.19
N LEU A 427 19.12 -14.20 0.56
CA LEU A 427 18.85 -14.59 1.94
C LEU A 427 19.83 -13.87 2.88
N TRP A 428 19.31 -13.29 3.95
CA TRP A 428 20.11 -12.62 4.97
C TRP A 428 20.64 -13.59 6.06
N ILE A 429 20.35 -14.90 5.93
CA ILE A 429 20.83 -15.97 6.79
C ILE A 429 21.60 -17.00 5.98
N ASP A 430 22.49 -17.75 6.62
CA ASP A 430 23.03 -19.00 6.07
C ASP A 430 21.98 -20.10 6.22
N ASP A 431 21.48 -20.64 5.12
CA ASP A 431 20.46 -21.69 5.07
C ASP A 431 21.04 -23.13 5.07
N ARG A 432 22.36 -23.27 5.09
CA ARG A 432 23.06 -24.56 5.23
C ARG A 432 23.07 -25.00 6.68
N VAL A 433 22.98 -26.28 6.92
CA VAL A 433 23.12 -26.87 8.25
C VAL A 433 24.57 -27.29 8.48
N HIS A 434 25.20 -26.74 9.50
CA HIS A 434 26.60 -27.08 9.87
C HIS A 434 26.67 -28.27 10.84
N GLN A 435 27.90 -28.82 11.04
CA GLN A 435 28.09 -30.05 11.82
C GLN A 435 27.66 -29.93 13.30
N ASP A 436 27.76 -28.75 13.88
CA ASP A 436 27.40 -28.44 15.26
C ASP A 436 25.96 -27.98 15.46
N GLU A 437 25.11 -28.08 14.43
CA GLU A 437 23.76 -27.57 14.40
C GLU A 437 22.73 -28.70 14.28
N LYS A 438 21.52 -28.42 14.78
CA LYS A 438 20.37 -29.30 14.65
C LYS A 438 19.27 -28.64 13.83
N ALA A 439 18.96 -29.25 12.71
CA ALA A 439 17.85 -28.80 11.88
C ALA A 439 16.64 -29.71 12.04
N GLN A 440 15.46 -29.10 12.03
CA GLN A 440 14.18 -29.78 12.00
C GLN A 440 13.30 -29.15 10.94
N SER A 441 12.65 -30.00 10.14
CA SER A 441 11.79 -29.54 9.03
C SER A 441 10.42 -30.21 9.11
N TRP A 442 9.38 -29.45 8.72
CA TRP A 442 8.01 -29.90 8.63
C TRP A 442 7.40 -29.46 7.31
N ALA A 443 6.74 -30.37 6.59
CA ALA A 443 5.84 -30.00 5.50
C ALA A 443 4.55 -29.43 6.10
N PHE A 444 3.93 -28.47 5.40
CA PHE A 444 2.64 -27.94 5.78
C PHE A 444 1.71 -27.80 4.57
N THR A 445 0.41 -27.87 4.86
CA THR A 445 -0.69 -27.54 3.95
C THR A 445 -1.59 -26.52 4.64
N MET A 446 -1.86 -25.41 3.96
CA MET A 446 -2.76 -24.35 4.39
C MET A 446 -3.95 -24.27 3.42
N PRO A 447 -5.13 -24.75 3.78
CA PRO A 447 -6.34 -24.59 2.98
C PRO A 447 -6.65 -23.12 2.74
N ARG A 448 -7.09 -22.77 1.52
CA ARG A 448 -7.51 -21.43 1.14
C ARG A 448 -9.01 -21.39 0.90
N LEU A 449 -9.63 -20.22 1.11
CA LEU A 449 -11.07 -20.04 0.87
C LEU A 449 -11.42 -20.15 -0.63
N LYS A 450 -10.47 -19.86 -1.51
CA LYS A 450 -10.57 -20.02 -2.96
C LYS A 450 -9.23 -20.49 -3.52
N GLY A 451 -9.27 -21.37 -4.51
CA GLY A 451 -8.08 -21.89 -5.20
C GLY A 451 -7.42 -23.08 -4.49
N LYS A 452 -6.25 -23.47 -4.99
CA LYS A 452 -5.48 -24.60 -4.43
C LYS A 452 -4.91 -24.24 -3.06
N PRO A 453 -4.75 -25.21 -2.11
CA PRO A 453 -4.05 -24.98 -0.86
C PRO A 453 -2.65 -24.38 -1.09
N ALA A 454 -2.19 -23.54 -0.17
CA ALA A 454 -0.78 -23.20 -0.11
C ALA A 454 -0.02 -24.32 0.62
N GLU A 455 1.02 -24.80 0.00
CA GLU A 455 1.82 -25.92 0.50
C GLU A 455 3.29 -25.51 0.56
N GLY A 456 4.03 -26.15 1.45
CA GLY A 456 5.45 -25.85 1.58
C GLY A 456 6.09 -26.57 2.76
N SER A 457 7.22 -26.05 3.22
CA SER A 457 7.92 -26.56 4.39
C SER A 457 8.51 -25.42 5.24
N VAL A 458 8.59 -25.66 6.55
CA VAL A 458 9.29 -24.82 7.53
C VAL A 458 10.50 -25.57 8.03
N THR A 459 11.66 -24.94 8.02
CA THR A 459 12.90 -25.48 8.60
C THR A 459 13.41 -24.52 9.67
N LEU A 460 13.68 -25.06 10.86
CA LEU A 460 14.25 -24.33 12.00
C LEU A 460 15.59 -24.97 12.37
N ILE A 461 16.62 -24.17 12.52
CA ILE A 461 18.01 -24.58 12.79
C ILE A 461 18.44 -24.01 14.14
N GLU A 462 18.78 -24.89 15.06
CA GLU A 462 19.37 -24.56 16.35
C GLU A 462 20.89 -24.56 16.23
N GLY A 463 21.52 -23.45 16.50
CA GLY A 463 22.98 -23.30 16.45
C GLY A 463 23.54 -22.53 17.65
N PRO A 464 24.86 -22.41 17.76
CA PRO A 464 25.54 -21.77 18.88
C PRO A 464 25.14 -20.30 19.10
N GLN A 465 24.63 -19.64 18.06
CA GLN A 465 24.20 -18.24 18.09
C GLN A 465 22.67 -18.09 18.29
N GLY A 466 21.96 -19.19 18.54
CA GLY A 466 20.50 -19.22 18.68
C GLY A 466 19.83 -19.81 17.45
N TRP A 467 18.52 -19.54 17.35
CA TRP A 467 17.68 -20.08 16.30
C TRP A 467 17.73 -19.21 15.04
N ARG A 468 17.81 -19.86 13.88
CA ARG A 468 17.50 -19.30 12.57
C ARG A 468 16.59 -20.25 11.79
N GLY A 469 15.96 -19.78 10.75
CA GLY A 469 15.05 -20.63 9.98
C GLY A 469 14.62 -20.01 8.67
N PHE A 470 13.97 -20.82 7.88
CA PHE A 470 13.43 -20.44 6.59
C PHE A 470 12.14 -21.20 6.28
N ILE A 471 11.40 -20.67 5.33
CA ILE A 471 10.18 -21.26 4.80
C ILE A 471 10.31 -21.39 3.29
N ASP A 472 9.87 -22.50 2.75
CA ASP A 472 9.76 -22.80 1.33
C ASP A 472 8.28 -22.97 1.00
N PHE A 473 7.73 -22.12 0.13
CA PHE A 473 6.41 -22.34 -0.47
C PHE A 473 6.59 -23.00 -1.84
N ASN A 474 5.72 -23.95 -2.18
CA ASN A 474 5.77 -24.62 -3.47
C ASN A 474 5.71 -23.59 -4.63
N GLY A 475 6.67 -23.65 -5.55
CA GLY A 475 6.78 -22.74 -6.69
C GLY A 475 7.27 -21.33 -6.37
N LYS A 476 7.80 -21.09 -5.15
CA LYS A 476 8.41 -19.82 -4.74
C LYS A 476 9.81 -20.04 -4.20
N SER A 477 10.63 -18.98 -4.20
CA SER A 477 11.93 -19.04 -3.58
C SER A 477 11.86 -19.12 -2.06
N ARG A 478 12.92 -19.70 -1.49
CA ARG A 478 13.15 -19.76 -0.04
C ARG A 478 13.18 -18.38 0.58
N ARG A 479 12.55 -18.25 1.76
CA ARG A 479 12.55 -17.01 2.53
C ARG A 479 13.04 -17.24 3.94
N ALA A 480 13.93 -16.39 4.41
CA ALA A 480 14.38 -16.39 5.79
C ALA A 480 13.29 -15.85 6.72
N VAL A 481 13.15 -16.47 7.89
CA VAL A 481 12.21 -16.02 8.93
C VAL A 481 12.93 -15.25 10.02
N ARG A 482 12.22 -14.37 10.72
CA ARG A 482 12.75 -13.52 11.79
C ARG A 482 11.96 -13.67 13.07
N ASN A 483 12.52 -13.22 14.19
CA ASN A 483 11.87 -13.19 15.49
C ASN A 483 11.33 -14.56 15.93
N ILE A 484 12.17 -15.61 15.80
CA ILE A 484 11.81 -16.97 16.21
C ILE A 484 11.73 -17.03 17.73
N VAL A 485 10.56 -17.42 18.25
CA VAL A 485 10.31 -17.55 19.67
C VAL A 485 9.71 -18.93 19.95
N TRP A 486 10.39 -19.72 20.78
CA TRP A 486 9.90 -21.01 21.27
C TRP A 486 9.22 -20.89 22.62
N ARG A 487 8.15 -21.67 22.80
CA ARG A 487 7.43 -21.85 24.07
C ARG A 487 6.98 -23.32 24.15
N ASP A 488 7.73 -24.14 24.85
CA ASP A 488 7.54 -25.59 24.88
C ASP A 488 7.52 -26.18 23.43
N ALA A 489 6.40 -26.80 23.05
CA ALA A 489 6.20 -27.30 21.70
C ALA A 489 5.70 -26.25 20.69
N ASN A 490 5.51 -25.00 21.11
CA ASN A 490 4.98 -23.95 20.25
C ASN A 490 6.11 -23.06 19.75
N VAL A 491 6.07 -22.72 18.49
CA VAL A 491 6.99 -21.76 17.86
C VAL A 491 6.21 -20.68 17.14
N THR A 492 6.68 -19.45 17.26
CA THR A 492 6.19 -18.32 16.50
C THR A 492 7.36 -17.63 15.79
N PHE A 493 7.12 -17.11 14.62
CA PHE A 493 8.09 -16.31 13.87
C PHE A 493 7.40 -15.34 12.92
N GLN A 494 8.13 -14.50 12.22
CA GLN A 494 7.59 -13.51 11.28
C GLN A 494 8.22 -13.68 9.90
N ILE A 495 7.42 -13.43 8.87
CA ILE A 495 7.84 -13.42 7.48
C ILE A 495 6.90 -12.54 6.65
N ASP A 496 7.44 -11.74 5.75
CA ASP A 496 6.65 -11.08 4.73
C ASP A 496 6.53 -11.98 3.50
N THR A 497 5.30 -12.19 3.04
CA THR A 497 4.99 -13.01 1.87
C THR A 497 4.19 -12.17 0.86
N TRP A 498 3.91 -12.72 -0.32
CA TRP A 498 2.97 -12.11 -1.27
C TRP A 498 1.54 -12.02 -0.70
N MET A 499 1.23 -12.79 0.36
CA MET A 499 -0.06 -12.75 1.05
C MET A 499 -0.15 -11.61 2.08
N GLY A 500 0.97 -10.97 2.42
CA GLY A 500 1.05 -9.93 3.44
C GLY A 500 2.03 -10.27 4.57
N ASP A 501 1.99 -9.48 5.64
CA ASP A 501 2.69 -9.75 6.90
C ASP A 501 2.15 -11.06 7.48
N THR A 502 3.01 -12.05 7.64
CA THR A 502 2.63 -13.39 8.05
C THR A 502 3.35 -13.78 9.33
N ARG A 503 2.58 -14.20 10.34
CA ARG A 503 3.08 -14.72 11.62
C ARG A 503 2.56 -16.13 11.86
N PRO A 504 3.34 -17.15 11.51
CA PRO A 504 3.04 -18.53 11.89
C PRO A 504 3.02 -18.71 13.41
N VAL A 505 2.00 -19.37 13.91
CA VAL A 505 1.85 -19.83 15.30
C VAL A 505 1.66 -21.34 15.23
N LEU A 506 2.72 -22.09 15.46
CA LEU A 506 2.78 -23.50 15.18
C LEU A 506 3.01 -24.31 16.47
N THR A 507 2.35 -25.43 16.61
CA THR A 507 2.62 -26.46 17.60
C THR A 507 3.33 -27.63 16.91
N LEU A 508 4.61 -27.81 17.23
CA LEU A 508 5.46 -28.83 16.64
C LEU A 508 5.60 -29.98 17.61
N LYS A 509 4.95 -31.10 17.31
CA LYS A 509 5.07 -32.36 18.04
C LYS A 509 6.03 -33.29 17.29
N ASN A 510 6.38 -34.45 17.90
CA ASN A 510 7.41 -35.37 17.37
C ASN A 510 7.25 -35.68 15.86
N SER A 511 6.03 -35.83 15.36
CA SER A 511 5.74 -36.18 13.97
C SER A 511 4.77 -35.20 13.27
N THR A 512 4.10 -34.28 13.99
CA THR A 512 3.03 -33.44 13.44
C THR A 512 3.30 -31.96 13.63
N LEU A 513 2.79 -31.17 12.70
CA LEU A 513 2.68 -29.72 12.76
C LEU A 513 1.20 -29.37 12.75
N ASP A 514 0.77 -28.59 13.72
CA ASP A 514 -0.57 -28.03 13.80
C ASP A 514 -0.49 -26.55 14.15
N GLY A 515 -1.50 -25.76 13.81
CA GLY A 515 -1.58 -24.34 14.19
C GLY A 515 -2.21 -23.49 13.11
N TYR A 516 -1.74 -22.26 12.97
CA TYR A 516 -2.23 -21.32 11.95
C TYR A 516 -1.13 -20.36 11.49
N PHE A 517 -1.31 -19.85 10.28
CA PHE A 517 -0.62 -18.66 9.82
C PHE A 517 -1.53 -17.47 10.04
N LEU A 518 -1.09 -16.50 10.84
CA LEU A 518 -1.74 -15.21 10.94
C LEU A 518 -1.25 -14.36 9.77
N ILE A 519 -2.10 -14.18 8.75
CA ILE A 519 -1.82 -13.37 7.58
C ILE A 519 -2.48 -12.02 7.79
N GLY A 520 -1.66 -10.98 8.03
CA GLY A 520 -2.16 -9.71 8.52
C GLY A 520 -2.90 -9.88 9.86
N ASN A 521 -4.23 -9.86 9.81
CA ASN A 521 -5.11 -10.02 10.99
C ASN A 521 -6.01 -11.27 10.94
N VAL A 522 -5.86 -12.14 9.92
CA VAL A 522 -6.71 -13.33 9.72
C VAL A 522 -5.93 -14.62 9.96
N ARG A 523 -6.50 -15.53 10.74
CA ARG A 523 -5.94 -16.85 11.03
C ARG A 523 -6.30 -17.86 9.95
N TYR A 524 -5.29 -18.45 9.30
CA TYR A 524 -5.42 -19.53 8.32
C TYR A 524 -4.91 -20.82 8.94
N PRO A 525 -5.75 -21.82 9.20
CA PRO A 525 -5.33 -23.09 9.78
C PRO A 525 -4.28 -23.78 8.93
N VAL A 526 -3.28 -24.39 9.56
CA VAL A 526 -2.28 -25.20 8.90
C VAL A 526 -2.13 -26.54 9.62
N SER A 527 -1.84 -27.58 8.84
CA SER A 527 -1.47 -28.88 9.37
C SER A 527 -0.34 -29.48 8.55
N GLY A 528 0.44 -30.39 9.15
CA GLY A 528 1.56 -30.96 8.45
C GLY A 528 2.27 -32.06 9.22
N GLN A 529 3.37 -32.53 8.63
CA GLN A 529 4.16 -33.64 9.16
C GLN A 529 5.65 -33.33 9.13
N LYS A 530 6.38 -33.90 10.09
CA LYS A 530 7.83 -33.80 10.16
C LYS A 530 8.48 -34.48 8.95
N LEU A 531 9.47 -33.83 8.36
CA LEU A 531 10.27 -34.35 7.26
C LEU A 531 11.49 -35.09 7.80
N ALA A 532 11.94 -36.11 7.06
CA ALA A 532 13.12 -36.89 7.40
C ALA A 532 14.44 -36.11 7.17
N ALA A 533 14.43 -35.14 6.25
CA ALA A 533 15.57 -34.31 5.91
C ALA A 533 15.14 -32.88 5.61
N VAL A 534 16.09 -31.96 5.61
CA VAL A 534 15.88 -30.57 5.14
C VAL A 534 15.59 -30.58 3.65
N PRO A 535 14.48 -30.00 3.18
CA PRO A 535 14.16 -29.95 1.76
C PRO A 535 15.18 -29.09 0.99
N ALA A 536 15.42 -29.47 -0.25
CA ALA A 536 16.11 -28.62 -1.20
C ALA A 536 15.17 -27.46 -1.57
N GLY A 537 15.53 -26.24 -1.20
CA GLY A 537 14.78 -25.01 -1.57
C GLY A 537 15.34 -24.39 -2.83
N THR A 538 14.57 -23.49 -3.40
CA THR A 538 15.01 -22.63 -4.53
C THR A 538 15.60 -21.35 -3.96
N ALA A 539 16.82 -20.99 -4.33
CA ALA A 539 17.43 -19.73 -3.92
C ALA A 539 16.68 -18.54 -4.55
N PRO A 540 16.61 -17.37 -3.85
CA PRO A 540 16.10 -16.15 -4.45
C PRO A 540 16.91 -15.78 -5.71
N VAL A 541 16.22 -15.30 -6.73
CA VAL A 541 16.85 -14.81 -7.95
C VAL A 541 17.28 -13.36 -7.74
N VAL A 542 18.57 -13.14 -7.53
CA VAL A 542 19.15 -11.82 -7.31
C VAL A 542 19.95 -11.43 -8.55
N PRO A 543 19.53 -10.41 -9.29
CA PRO A 543 20.25 -9.98 -10.47
C PRO A 543 21.62 -9.38 -10.10
N ASP A 544 22.60 -9.55 -10.97
CA ASP A 544 23.87 -8.86 -10.86
C ASP A 544 23.71 -7.32 -11.02
N ARG A 545 24.82 -6.58 -10.96
CA ARG A 545 24.78 -5.13 -11.08
C ARG A 545 24.15 -4.67 -12.41
N THR A 546 24.40 -5.38 -13.49
CA THR A 546 23.86 -5.05 -14.81
C THR A 546 22.36 -5.36 -14.86
N GLY A 547 21.94 -6.51 -14.37
CA GLY A 547 20.54 -6.88 -14.25
C GLY A 547 19.78 -5.93 -13.31
N ALA A 548 20.36 -5.58 -12.15
CA ALA A 548 19.73 -4.64 -11.21
C ALA A 548 19.48 -3.26 -11.84
N ALA A 549 20.33 -2.80 -12.77
CA ALA A 549 20.13 -1.54 -13.51
C ALA A 549 18.96 -1.60 -14.50
N ASN A 550 18.43 -2.77 -14.80
CA ASN A 550 17.25 -2.95 -15.63
C ASN A 550 15.95 -2.77 -14.83
N ILE A 551 15.98 -2.74 -13.49
CA ILE A 551 14.80 -2.50 -12.67
C ILE A 551 14.56 -1.00 -12.61
N LEU A 552 13.48 -0.55 -13.27
CA LEU A 552 13.13 0.86 -13.39
C LEU A 552 12.51 1.43 -12.12
N GLY A 553 11.96 0.58 -11.25
CA GLY A 553 11.27 0.98 -10.03
C GLY A 553 10.08 0.09 -9.72
N GLY A 554 8.99 0.71 -9.34
CA GLY A 554 7.78 -0.03 -8.99
C GLY A 554 6.51 0.79 -9.07
N GLU A 555 5.41 0.11 -8.81
CA GLU A 555 4.08 0.68 -8.96
C GLU A 555 3.11 0.11 -7.94
N ALA A 556 2.42 1.01 -7.23
CA ALA A 556 1.27 0.64 -6.43
C ALA A 556 0.09 0.32 -7.35
N ALA A 557 -0.62 -0.76 -7.08
CA ALA A 557 -1.83 -1.10 -7.82
C ALA A 557 -3.07 -0.94 -6.93
N LEU A 558 -4.11 -0.29 -7.46
CA LEU A 558 -5.42 -0.17 -6.84
C LEU A 558 -6.48 -0.76 -7.79
N TRP A 559 -6.64 -2.08 -7.73
CA TRP A 559 -7.70 -2.78 -8.45
C TRP A 559 -9.07 -2.44 -7.88
N ALA A 560 -10.07 -2.32 -8.75
CA ALA A 560 -11.33 -1.68 -8.39
C ALA A 560 -12.54 -2.60 -8.23
N GLU A 561 -12.35 -3.91 -8.03
CA GLU A 561 -13.46 -4.82 -7.75
C GLU A 561 -14.23 -4.41 -6.49
N MET A 562 -13.52 -3.92 -5.47
CA MET A 562 -14.10 -3.42 -4.23
C MET A 562 -13.76 -1.95 -3.96
N ILE A 563 -13.45 -1.21 -5.01
CA ILE A 563 -13.13 0.22 -4.93
C ILE A 563 -14.12 1.01 -5.79
N THR A 564 -14.80 1.95 -5.18
CA THR A 564 -15.65 2.94 -5.86
C THR A 564 -15.11 4.35 -5.60
N PRO A 565 -15.59 5.37 -6.32
CA PRO A 565 -15.22 6.77 -6.04
C PRO A 565 -15.38 7.19 -4.57
N GLN A 566 -16.28 6.53 -3.83
CA GLN A 566 -16.55 6.84 -2.42
C GLN A 566 -15.51 6.29 -1.43
N VAL A 567 -14.66 5.36 -1.86
CA VAL A 567 -13.66 4.71 -0.98
C VAL A 567 -12.23 4.79 -1.52
N ILE A 568 -12.03 5.40 -2.69
CA ILE A 568 -10.73 5.43 -3.36
C ILE A 568 -9.65 6.09 -2.48
N ASP A 569 -9.95 7.25 -1.89
CA ASP A 569 -8.99 7.95 -1.03
C ASP A 569 -8.67 7.12 0.22
N LEU A 570 -9.68 6.52 0.85
CA LEU A 570 -9.52 5.68 2.04
C LEU A 570 -8.67 4.43 1.77
N ARG A 571 -8.65 3.91 0.54
CA ARG A 571 -7.85 2.73 0.16
C ARG A 571 -6.44 3.11 -0.28
N LEU A 572 -6.28 4.21 -0.98
CA LEU A 572 -4.98 4.63 -1.50
C LEU A 572 -4.14 5.32 -0.42
N TRP A 573 -4.74 6.26 0.32
CA TRP A 573 -4.06 7.12 1.29
C TRP A 573 -4.30 6.68 2.75
N PRO A 574 -3.30 6.89 3.62
CA PRO A 574 -1.97 7.47 3.37
C PRO A 574 -0.93 6.46 2.86
N ARG A 575 -1.27 5.17 2.66
CA ARG A 575 -0.29 4.10 2.34
C ARG A 575 0.50 4.34 1.05
N ALA A 576 -0.06 5.06 0.08
CA ALA A 576 0.67 5.42 -1.13
C ALA A 576 1.90 6.32 -0.85
N PHE A 577 1.90 7.14 0.22
CA PHE A 577 3.10 7.86 0.67
C PHE A 577 4.21 6.91 1.10
N VAL A 578 3.86 5.79 1.72
CA VAL A 578 4.81 4.77 2.15
C VAL A 578 5.44 4.07 0.94
N VAL A 579 4.65 3.69 -0.05
CA VAL A 579 5.16 3.13 -1.32
C VAL A 579 6.05 4.16 -2.03
N ALA A 580 5.63 5.41 -2.09
CA ALA A 580 6.42 6.51 -2.67
C ALA A 580 7.79 6.64 -2.00
N GLU A 581 7.87 6.52 -0.67
CA GLU A 581 9.13 6.54 0.06
C GLU A 581 10.04 5.35 -0.31
N ARG A 582 9.50 4.15 -0.47
CA ARG A 582 10.30 2.99 -0.94
C ARG A 582 10.88 3.19 -2.33
N LEU A 583 10.19 3.93 -3.18
CA LEU A 583 10.59 4.20 -4.56
C LEU A 583 11.50 5.42 -4.70
N TRP A 584 11.38 6.41 -3.79
CA TRP A 584 12.11 7.66 -3.83
C TRP A 584 13.35 7.65 -2.95
N SER A 585 13.23 7.26 -1.67
CA SER A 585 14.24 7.45 -0.64
C SER A 585 15.37 6.43 -0.73
N ALA A 586 16.46 6.68 -0.03
CA ALA A 586 17.58 5.76 0.08
C ALA A 586 17.13 4.42 0.71
N ARG A 587 17.78 3.33 0.32
CA ARG A 587 17.42 1.98 0.73
C ARG A 587 17.44 1.77 2.25
N ASP A 588 18.35 2.42 2.94
CA ASP A 588 18.60 2.31 4.38
C ASP A 588 17.58 3.08 5.25
N VAL A 589 16.67 3.84 4.64
CA VAL A 589 15.52 4.45 5.32
C VAL A 589 14.49 3.36 5.62
N GLN A 590 14.59 2.71 6.82
CA GLN A 590 13.83 1.50 7.17
C GLN A 590 13.27 1.51 8.59
N ASP A 591 13.37 2.60 9.35
CA ASP A 591 12.82 2.71 10.70
C ASP A 591 11.29 2.85 10.65
N GLU A 592 10.57 1.76 10.95
CA GLU A 592 9.11 1.71 10.92
C GLU A 592 8.46 2.68 11.93
N GLN A 593 9.05 2.88 13.11
CA GLN A 593 8.48 3.80 14.10
C GLN A 593 8.63 5.25 13.64
N ASN A 594 9.78 5.60 13.08
CA ASN A 594 9.98 6.91 12.46
C ASN A 594 9.04 7.11 11.26
N MET A 595 8.89 6.09 10.42
CA MET A 595 7.94 6.11 9.29
C MET A 595 6.51 6.44 9.76
N TYR A 596 5.98 5.73 10.78
CA TYR A 596 4.63 6.00 11.27
C TYR A 596 4.44 7.40 11.86
N ARG A 597 5.46 7.94 12.56
CA ARG A 597 5.40 9.33 13.07
C ARG A 597 5.29 10.34 11.92
N ARG A 598 6.12 10.19 10.89
CA ARG A 598 6.09 11.04 9.69
C ARG A 598 4.81 10.84 8.88
N LEU A 599 4.37 9.60 8.75
CA LEU A 599 3.13 9.26 8.04
C LEU A 599 1.92 9.93 8.68
N ALA A 600 1.80 9.92 10.01
CA ALA A 600 0.71 10.59 10.71
C ALA A 600 0.69 12.11 10.44
N ALA A 601 1.86 12.75 10.38
CA ALA A 601 1.96 14.17 10.07
C ALA A 601 1.61 14.46 8.61
N VAL A 602 2.09 13.65 7.68
CA VAL A 602 1.82 13.80 6.23
C VAL A 602 0.38 13.45 5.90
N ASP A 603 -0.22 12.48 6.57
CA ASP A 603 -1.64 12.15 6.44
C ASP A 603 -2.52 13.37 6.78
N ALA A 604 -2.33 13.97 7.96
CA ALA A 604 -3.06 15.18 8.36
C ALA A 604 -2.79 16.35 7.40
N TRP A 605 -1.54 16.56 6.99
CA TRP A 605 -1.16 17.58 6.02
C TRP A 605 -1.85 17.39 4.67
N SER A 606 -1.93 16.15 4.18
CA SER A 606 -2.50 15.82 2.88
C SER A 606 -3.98 16.17 2.77
N VAL A 607 -4.73 16.03 3.85
CA VAL A 607 -6.14 16.43 3.91
C VAL A 607 -6.30 17.95 3.73
N VAL A 608 -5.45 18.72 4.39
CA VAL A 608 -5.55 20.19 4.38
C VAL A 608 -4.92 20.78 3.12
N SER A 609 -3.71 20.35 2.77
CA SER A 609 -2.94 20.94 1.66
C SER A 609 -3.37 20.41 0.30
N VAL A 610 -3.59 19.12 0.18
CA VAL A 610 -3.88 18.44 -1.10
C VAL A 610 -5.38 18.29 -1.34
N GLY A 611 -6.17 18.23 -0.27
CA GLY A 611 -7.61 17.99 -0.33
C GLY A 611 -7.99 16.51 -0.46
N LEU A 612 -7.11 15.61 0.02
CA LEU A 612 -7.43 14.18 0.07
C LEU A 612 -8.54 13.92 1.09
N GLN A 613 -9.38 12.91 0.83
CA GLN A 613 -10.68 12.72 1.50
C GLN A 613 -10.74 11.49 2.41
N GLN A 614 -9.63 10.79 2.67
CA GLN A 614 -9.63 9.52 3.43
C GLN A 614 -10.35 9.60 4.79
N HIS A 615 -10.17 10.69 5.54
CA HIS A 615 -10.86 10.90 6.82
C HIS A 615 -12.33 11.33 6.66
N ALA A 616 -12.61 12.18 5.66
CA ALA A 616 -13.96 12.59 5.32
C ALA A 616 -14.80 11.41 4.81
N ASP A 617 -14.19 10.52 4.04
CA ASP A 617 -14.83 9.31 3.52
C ASP A 617 -15.24 8.38 4.65
N THR A 618 -14.37 8.08 5.61
CA THR A 618 -14.73 7.30 6.80
C THR A 618 -15.93 7.89 7.50
N THR A 619 -15.92 9.20 7.79
CA THR A 619 -17.03 9.90 8.45
C THR A 619 -18.32 9.79 7.64
N ARG A 620 -18.27 10.04 6.32
CA ARG A 620 -19.42 9.96 5.42
C ARG A 620 -19.98 8.53 5.33
N LEU A 621 -19.10 7.53 5.24
CA LEU A 621 -19.51 6.13 5.16
C LEU A 621 -20.15 5.64 6.46
N LEU A 622 -19.59 6.00 7.62
CA LEU A 622 -20.20 5.70 8.92
C LEU A 622 -21.55 6.41 9.09
N THR A 623 -21.68 7.68 8.66
CA THR A 623 -22.94 8.42 8.66
C THR A 623 -23.99 7.73 7.77
N ARG A 624 -23.58 7.26 6.58
CA ARG A 624 -24.46 6.49 5.67
C ARG A 624 -24.94 5.19 6.31
N LEU A 625 -24.02 4.45 6.95
CA LEU A 625 -24.34 3.18 7.62
C LEU A 625 -25.28 3.41 8.79
N ALA A 626 -24.99 4.41 9.63
CA ALA A 626 -25.81 4.74 10.79
C ALA A 626 -27.16 5.38 10.42
N GLN A 627 -27.27 5.95 9.21
CA GLN A 627 -28.37 6.84 8.81
C GLN A 627 -28.59 7.99 9.82
N SER A 628 -27.50 8.45 10.42
CA SER A 628 -27.46 9.46 11.47
C SER A 628 -26.10 10.12 11.51
N THR A 629 -26.06 11.38 11.97
CA THR A 629 -24.79 12.08 12.29
C THR A 629 -24.21 11.68 13.65
N GLN A 630 -24.97 10.93 14.46
CA GLN A 630 -24.52 10.39 15.74
C GLN A 630 -23.71 9.11 15.53
N ILE A 631 -22.47 9.24 15.04
CA ILE A 631 -21.60 8.12 14.66
C ILE A 631 -20.50 7.82 15.69
N ALA A 632 -20.38 8.62 16.75
CA ALA A 632 -19.33 8.44 17.77
C ALA A 632 -19.26 7.00 18.32
N PRO A 633 -20.37 6.30 18.62
CA PRO A 633 -20.29 4.90 19.07
C PRO A 633 -19.70 3.95 18.02
N LEU A 634 -19.95 4.18 16.73
CA LEU A 634 -19.34 3.38 15.65
C LEU A 634 -17.86 3.70 15.48
N GLN A 635 -17.45 4.95 15.66
CA GLN A 635 -16.05 5.35 15.65
C GLN A 635 -15.26 4.68 16.76
N VAL A 636 -15.82 4.63 17.97
CA VAL A 636 -15.19 3.91 19.10
C VAL A 636 -15.12 2.40 18.83
N LEU A 637 -16.14 1.80 18.21
CA LEU A 637 -16.07 0.39 17.79
C LEU A 637 -14.96 0.17 16.75
N ALA A 638 -14.80 1.11 15.80
CA ALA A 638 -13.79 1.07 14.76
C ALA A 638 -12.34 1.05 15.31
N GLU A 639 -12.10 1.64 16.50
CA GLU A 639 -10.76 1.63 17.11
C GLU A 639 -10.21 0.22 17.37
N ALA A 640 -11.09 -0.77 17.64
CA ALA A 640 -10.70 -2.13 18.02
C ALA A 640 -10.67 -3.12 16.86
N VAL A 641 -11.18 -2.74 15.67
CA VAL A 641 -11.40 -3.65 14.54
C VAL A 641 -10.74 -3.17 13.26
N GLU A 642 -10.46 -4.10 12.37
CA GLU A 642 -9.91 -3.83 11.03
C GLU A 642 -10.67 -4.62 9.98
N PRO A 643 -10.64 -4.19 8.68
CA PRO A 643 -11.08 -5.03 7.59
C PRO A 643 -10.29 -6.34 7.59
N ALA A 644 -10.94 -7.47 7.34
CA ALA A 644 -10.26 -8.75 7.19
C ALA A 644 -9.27 -8.68 6.02
N GLN A 645 -7.99 -8.94 6.30
CA GLN A 645 -6.88 -8.71 5.38
C GLN A 645 -6.70 -9.83 4.36
N TYR A 646 -5.74 -9.67 3.47
CA TYR A 646 -5.51 -10.48 2.29
C TYR A 646 -6.80 -10.54 1.45
N TYR A 647 -7.02 -11.55 0.65
CA TYR A 647 -8.23 -11.71 -0.15
C TYR A 647 -9.45 -12.25 0.63
N THR A 648 -9.43 -12.20 1.98
CA THR A 648 -10.48 -12.80 2.81
C THR A 648 -11.86 -12.23 2.49
N ARG A 649 -12.01 -10.91 2.39
CA ARG A 649 -13.28 -10.24 2.07
C ARG A 649 -13.81 -10.67 0.70
N LEU A 650 -12.94 -10.69 -0.32
CA LEU A 650 -13.29 -11.10 -1.68
C LEU A 650 -13.74 -12.57 -1.71
N HIS A 651 -13.01 -13.44 -1.02
CA HIS A 651 -13.35 -14.87 -0.94
C HIS A 651 -14.67 -15.13 -0.20
N LEU A 652 -14.96 -14.37 0.86
CA LEU A 652 -16.25 -14.45 1.56
C LEU A 652 -17.41 -14.05 0.65
N LYS A 653 -17.26 -12.96 -0.12
CA LYS A 653 -18.25 -12.54 -1.11
C LYS A 653 -18.42 -13.59 -2.22
N PHE A 654 -17.30 -14.17 -2.70
CA PHE A 654 -17.35 -15.25 -3.69
C PHE A 654 -18.15 -16.48 -3.17
N GLN A 655 -17.89 -16.91 -1.94
CA GLN A 655 -18.63 -18.03 -1.32
C GLN A 655 -20.12 -17.73 -1.11
N ALA A 656 -20.45 -16.44 -0.88
CA ALA A 656 -21.83 -15.99 -0.73
C ALA A 656 -22.55 -15.74 -2.08
N GLY A 657 -21.86 -15.87 -3.22
CA GLY A 657 -22.42 -15.54 -4.54
C GLY A 657 -22.57 -14.03 -4.79
N ASN A 658 -21.83 -13.21 -4.05
CA ASN A 658 -21.92 -11.74 -4.07
C ASN A 658 -20.63 -11.08 -4.61
N TYR A 659 -19.76 -11.84 -5.26
CA TYR A 659 -18.52 -11.32 -5.83
C TYR A 659 -18.74 -10.81 -7.25
N HIS A 660 -19.50 -9.71 -7.36
CA HIS A 660 -19.91 -9.12 -8.64
C HIS A 660 -20.10 -7.60 -8.51
N GLN A 661 -20.20 -6.93 -9.66
CA GLN A 661 -20.27 -5.48 -9.81
C GLN A 661 -21.48 -4.80 -9.10
N PHE A 662 -22.55 -5.54 -8.82
CA PHE A 662 -23.76 -5.02 -8.17
C PHE A 662 -23.75 -5.18 -6.65
N GLU A 663 -22.76 -5.86 -6.08
CA GLU A 663 -22.63 -5.95 -4.62
C GLU A 663 -22.35 -4.56 -4.05
N PRO A 664 -23.21 -4.03 -3.17
CA PRO A 664 -23.01 -2.70 -2.62
C PRO A 664 -21.82 -2.70 -1.63
N LEU A 665 -20.97 -1.68 -1.72
CA LEU A 665 -19.92 -1.44 -0.74
C LEU A 665 -20.48 -0.62 0.43
N ASN A 666 -21.26 -1.28 1.28
CA ASN A 666 -22.01 -0.70 2.40
C ASN A 666 -21.87 -1.49 3.69
N ARG A 667 -20.77 -2.26 3.84
CA ARG A 667 -20.41 -2.93 5.08
C ARG A 667 -19.58 -2.01 5.97
N PHE A 668 -19.52 -2.31 7.26
CA PHE A 668 -18.66 -1.57 8.19
C PHE A 668 -17.18 -1.60 7.76
N ALA A 669 -16.71 -2.75 7.27
CA ALA A 669 -15.37 -2.92 6.70
C ALA A 669 -15.04 -1.91 5.57
N ASP A 670 -16.04 -1.42 4.82
CA ASP A 670 -15.82 -0.44 3.75
C ASP A 670 -15.52 0.95 4.28
N ALA A 671 -15.98 1.27 5.50
CA ALA A 671 -15.78 2.54 6.16
C ALA A 671 -14.48 2.62 6.99
N LEU A 672 -13.80 1.49 7.19
CA LEU A 672 -12.59 1.42 8.02
C LEU A 672 -11.32 1.68 7.20
N PRO A 673 -10.28 2.30 7.79
CA PRO A 673 -8.93 2.30 7.21
C PRO A 673 -8.37 0.88 7.11
N ALA A 674 -7.28 0.70 6.38
CA ALA A 674 -6.66 -0.61 6.18
C ALA A 674 -6.09 -1.21 7.47
N GLU A 675 -5.64 -0.37 8.41
CA GLU A 675 -5.17 -0.72 9.74
C GLU A 675 -5.70 0.27 10.78
N SER A 676 -5.82 -0.17 12.03
CA SER A 676 -6.22 0.67 13.15
C SER A 676 -5.01 1.24 13.88
N ASP A 677 -4.86 2.58 13.89
CA ASP A 677 -3.84 3.25 14.68
C ASP A 677 -3.99 2.98 16.17
N ASP A 678 -5.21 2.87 16.68
CA ASP A 678 -5.48 2.55 18.09
C ASP A 678 -4.94 1.16 18.46
N VAL A 679 -5.14 0.15 17.60
CA VAL A 679 -4.61 -1.21 17.81
C VAL A 679 -3.09 -1.21 17.70
N ARG A 680 -2.53 -0.52 16.73
CA ARG A 680 -1.06 -0.38 16.58
C ARG A 680 -0.44 0.27 17.81
N GLN A 681 -1.00 1.39 18.28
CA GLN A 681 -0.54 2.09 19.47
C GLN A 681 -0.70 1.24 20.74
N MET A 682 -1.83 0.50 20.85
CA MET A 682 -2.04 -0.48 21.93
C MET A 682 -0.95 -1.54 21.96
N GLY A 683 -0.52 -2.03 20.76
CA GLY A 683 0.58 -2.98 20.66
C GLY A 683 1.91 -2.45 21.21
N LEU A 684 2.23 -1.18 20.91
CA LEU A 684 3.42 -0.51 21.45
C LEU A 684 3.34 -0.32 22.97
N GLU A 685 2.20 0.12 23.49
CA GLU A 685 1.96 0.30 24.93
C GLU A 685 2.05 -1.03 25.69
N VAL A 686 1.54 -2.12 25.10
CA VAL A 686 1.69 -3.48 25.66
C VAL A 686 3.16 -3.89 25.71
N GLN A 687 3.94 -3.63 24.68
CA GLN A 687 5.37 -3.92 24.67
C GLN A 687 6.14 -3.11 25.75
N GLN A 688 5.82 -1.82 25.89
CA GLN A 688 6.40 -0.96 26.92
C GLN A 688 6.07 -1.48 28.32
N LEU A 689 4.79 -1.79 28.60
CA LEU A 689 4.35 -2.32 29.88
C LEU A 689 4.97 -3.69 30.20
N LEU A 690 5.20 -4.54 29.21
CA LEU A 690 5.89 -5.82 29.38
C LEU A 690 7.39 -5.66 29.63
N ALA A 691 8.02 -4.66 29.03
CA ALA A 691 9.41 -4.34 29.23
C ALA A 691 9.66 -3.67 30.61
N ASP A 692 8.76 -2.81 31.04
CA ASP A 692 8.76 -2.17 32.37
C ASP A 692 7.35 -2.19 32.95
N ARG A 693 7.07 -3.12 33.86
CA ARG A 693 5.78 -3.26 34.52
C ARG A 693 5.41 -2.08 35.44
N THR A 694 6.37 -1.20 35.74
CA THR A 694 6.15 0.04 36.52
C THR A 694 5.81 1.22 35.62
N ASP A 695 5.83 1.10 34.30
CA ASP A 695 5.43 2.16 33.36
C ASP A 695 3.95 2.52 33.57
N SER A 696 3.77 3.58 34.37
CA SER A 696 2.43 4.08 34.67
C SER A 696 1.75 4.74 33.47
N ALA A 697 2.52 5.33 32.55
CA ALA A 697 1.98 6.02 31.39
C ALA A 697 1.38 5.04 30.39
N ALA A 698 2.09 3.96 30.06
CA ALA A 698 1.59 2.90 29.19
C ALA A 698 0.37 2.21 29.80
N ALA A 699 0.43 1.87 31.11
CA ALA A 699 -0.69 1.25 31.81
C ALA A 699 -1.94 2.12 31.86
N GLU A 700 -1.78 3.43 32.11
CA GLU A 700 -2.91 4.36 32.16
C GLU A 700 -3.52 4.60 30.76
N SER A 701 -2.70 4.66 29.71
CA SER A 701 -3.18 4.75 28.34
C SER A 701 -4.02 3.53 27.95
N LEU A 702 -3.53 2.32 28.26
CA LEU A 702 -4.28 1.08 28.05
C LEU A 702 -5.60 1.06 28.84
N ARG A 703 -5.59 1.52 30.13
CA ARG A 703 -6.84 1.60 30.93
C ARG A 703 -7.84 2.57 30.34
N ARG A 704 -7.42 3.76 29.91
CA ARG A 704 -8.31 4.75 29.27
C ARG A 704 -8.97 4.16 28.03
N ARG A 705 -8.22 3.45 27.19
CA ARG A 705 -8.73 2.78 25.99
C ARG A 705 -9.77 1.72 26.32
N PHE A 706 -9.45 0.80 27.20
CA PHE A 706 -10.38 -0.27 27.59
C PHE A 706 -11.62 0.27 28.30
N THR A 707 -11.48 1.28 29.16
CA THR A 707 -12.63 1.94 29.80
C THR A 707 -13.54 2.61 28.77
N ARG A 708 -12.98 3.27 27.75
CA ARG A 708 -13.73 3.87 26.64
C ARG A 708 -14.48 2.82 25.85
N TRP A 709 -13.84 1.69 25.49
CA TRP A 709 -14.51 0.60 24.77
C TRP A 709 -15.63 -0.05 25.61
N GLN A 710 -15.42 -0.23 26.91
CA GLN A 710 -16.45 -0.75 27.81
C GLN A 710 -17.63 0.21 27.91
N ALA A 711 -17.38 1.50 28.11
CA ALA A 711 -18.41 2.54 28.19
C ALA A 711 -19.20 2.70 26.88
N ASN A 712 -18.61 2.37 25.74
CA ASN A 712 -19.27 2.41 24.44
C ASN A 712 -20.32 1.30 24.23
N SER A 713 -20.27 0.22 24.99
CA SER A 713 -21.16 -0.95 24.77
C SER A 713 -22.66 -0.59 24.81
N PRO A 714 -23.18 0.14 25.84
CA PRO A 714 -24.57 0.57 25.86
C PRO A 714 -24.92 1.61 24.79
N GLU A 715 -23.94 2.41 24.33
CA GLU A 715 -24.15 3.45 23.32
C GLU A 715 -24.25 2.87 21.90
N VAL A 716 -23.44 1.87 21.57
CA VAL A 716 -23.41 1.27 20.24
C VAL A 716 -24.52 0.24 20.03
N ALA A 717 -24.94 -0.47 21.09
CA ALA A 717 -25.92 -1.54 21.00
C ALA A 717 -27.26 -1.14 20.34
N PRO A 718 -27.89 0.02 20.65
CA PRO A 718 -29.12 0.43 20.00
C PRO A 718 -28.93 0.72 18.49
N LEU A 719 -27.80 1.28 18.10
CA LEU A 719 -27.47 1.54 16.69
C LEU A 719 -27.37 0.23 15.89
N LEU A 720 -26.75 -0.78 16.49
CA LEU A 720 -26.58 -2.08 15.82
C LEU A 720 -27.90 -2.85 15.75
N ALA A 721 -28.71 -2.84 16.80
CA ALA A 721 -29.98 -3.57 16.86
C ALA A 721 -31.06 -2.98 15.94
N GLY A 722 -31.07 -1.66 15.80
CA GLY A 722 -32.06 -0.94 15.00
C GLY A 722 -31.76 -0.85 13.49
N ASN A 723 -30.61 -1.35 13.03
CA ASN A 723 -30.14 -1.15 11.67
C ASN A 723 -29.69 -2.47 11.02
N TYR A 724 -30.36 -2.88 9.94
CA TYR A 724 -30.06 -4.15 9.28
C TYR A 724 -28.65 -4.23 8.68
N LEU A 725 -28.05 -3.10 8.29
CA LEU A 725 -26.68 -3.02 7.77
C LEU A 725 -25.62 -3.23 8.86
N LEU A 726 -25.96 -2.95 10.12
CA LEU A 726 -25.05 -3.00 11.26
C LEU A 726 -25.35 -4.17 12.21
N SER A 727 -26.50 -4.84 12.07
CA SER A 727 -26.95 -5.87 13.02
C SER A 727 -25.97 -7.05 13.12
N ALA A 728 -25.26 -7.38 12.04
CA ALA A 728 -24.24 -8.43 12.02
C ALA A 728 -23.02 -8.10 12.92
N LEU A 729 -22.83 -6.84 13.32
CA LEU A 729 -21.76 -6.40 14.21
C LEU A 729 -22.09 -6.56 15.70
N GLN A 730 -23.32 -6.95 16.08
CA GLN A 730 -23.67 -7.13 17.50
C GLN A 730 -22.72 -8.11 18.23
N PRO A 731 -22.35 -9.28 17.66
CA PRO A 731 -21.37 -10.16 18.28
C PRO A 731 -19.98 -9.53 18.38
N VAL A 732 -19.58 -8.71 17.38
CA VAL A 732 -18.29 -8.01 17.38
C VAL A 732 -18.24 -7.00 18.54
N ALA A 733 -19.27 -6.19 18.70
CA ALA A 733 -19.36 -5.21 19.78
C ALA A 733 -19.39 -5.87 21.17
N ALA A 734 -20.10 -6.99 21.32
CA ALA A 734 -20.13 -7.77 22.55
C ALA A 734 -18.75 -8.35 22.89
N ASP A 735 -18.02 -8.87 21.90
CA ASP A 735 -16.67 -9.40 22.09
C ASP A 735 -15.67 -8.27 22.40
N VAL A 736 -15.76 -7.09 21.76
CA VAL A 736 -14.94 -5.91 22.09
C VAL A 736 -15.16 -5.47 23.55
N ASN A 737 -16.41 -5.45 24.02
CA ASN A 737 -16.70 -5.15 25.44
C ASN A 737 -16.07 -6.19 26.38
N ALA A 738 -16.19 -7.47 26.07
CA ALA A 738 -15.58 -8.56 26.86
C ALA A 738 -14.05 -8.47 26.87
N LEU A 739 -13.43 -8.14 25.73
CA LEU A 739 -12.00 -7.92 25.62
C LEU A 739 -11.53 -6.68 26.39
N ALA A 740 -12.35 -5.63 26.46
CA ALA A 740 -12.05 -4.45 27.25
C ALA A 740 -11.99 -4.78 28.75
N VAL A 741 -12.96 -5.58 29.23
CA VAL A 741 -12.96 -6.07 30.63
C VAL A 741 -11.72 -6.95 30.91
N LEU A 742 -11.38 -7.84 29.98
CA LEU A 742 -10.16 -8.65 30.08
C LEU A 742 -8.91 -7.75 30.10
N GLY A 743 -8.83 -6.77 29.21
CA GLY A 743 -7.70 -5.85 29.11
C GLY A 743 -7.44 -5.07 30.40
N LEU A 744 -8.49 -4.55 31.03
CA LEU A 744 -8.38 -3.89 32.37
C LEU A 744 -7.81 -4.87 33.41
N ARG A 745 -8.28 -6.10 33.44
CA ARG A 745 -7.78 -7.15 34.33
C ARG A 745 -6.31 -7.46 34.06
N LEU A 746 -5.90 -7.60 32.81
CA LEU A 746 -4.51 -7.94 32.42
C LEU A 746 -3.54 -6.81 32.78
N VAL A 747 -3.92 -5.54 32.58
CA VAL A 747 -3.10 -4.38 32.98
C VAL A 747 -2.91 -4.35 34.50
N ASP A 748 -3.97 -4.62 35.28
CA ASP A 748 -3.87 -4.69 36.74
C ASP A 748 -2.96 -5.82 37.22
N VAL A 749 -3.05 -6.99 36.59
CA VAL A 749 -2.17 -8.12 36.87
C VAL A 749 -0.71 -7.79 36.54
N ALA A 750 -0.46 -7.17 35.39
CA ALA A 750 0.86 -6.78 34.96
C ALA A 750 1.54 -5.82 35.96
N GLN A 751 0.81 -4.80 36.40
CA GLN A 751 1.36 -3.78 37.33
C GLN A 751 1.54 -4.27 38.77
N ARG A 752 0.59 -5.09 39.27
CA ARG A 752 0.64 -5.58 40.66
C ARG A 752 1.55 -6.79 40.82
N GLY A 753 2.03 -7.38 39.73
CA GLY A 753 2.79 -8.64 39.79
C GLY A 753 1.97 -9.82 40.35
N SER A 754 0.64 -9.71 40.29
CA SER A 754 -0.25 -10.78 40.80
C SER A 754 -0.33 -11.91 39.79
N MET A 755 -0.55 -13.14 40.25
CA MET A 755 -0.71 -14.29 39.36
C MET A 755 -2.16 -14.49 38.97
N MET A 756 -2.41 -14.87 37.73
CA MET A 756 -3.70 -15.38 37.28
C MET A 756 -3.81 -16.89 37.59
N SER A 757 -4.98 -17.32 38.01
CA SER A 757 -5.26 -18.77 38.14
C SER A 757 -5.30 -19.42 36.74
N ASN A 758 -4.98 -20.73 36.67
CA ASN A 758 -5.05 -21.51 35.44
C ASN A 758 -6.45 -21.43 34.78
N ASN A 759 -7.50 -21.34 35.57
CA ASN A 759 -8.86 -21.18 35.06
C ASN A 759 -9.10 -19.79 34.44
N GLU A 760 -8.56 -18.73 35.03
CA GLU A 760 -8.63 -17.37 34.45
C GLU A 760 -7.87 -17.32 33.12
N VAL A 761 -6.65 -17.86 33.06
CA VAL A 761 -5.85 -17.95 31.83
C VAL A 761 -6.59 -18.74 30.75
N LYS A 762 -7.16 -19.90 31.10
CA LYS A 762 -7.95 -20.71 30.16
C LYS A 762 -9.15 -19.94 29.59
N ARG A 763 -9.91 -19.23 30.44
CA ARG A 763 -11.06 -18.40 30.01
C ARG A 763 -10.61 -17.23 29.11
N ALA A 764 -9.52 -16.58 29.49
CA ALA A 764 -8.95 -15.49 28.68
C ALA A 764 -8.59 -15.98 27.27
N ARG A 765 -7.88 -17.12 27.14
CA ARG A 765 -7.55 -17.71 25.84
C ARG A 765 -8.80 -18.08 25.03
N GLN A 766 -9.80 -18.69 25.67
CA GLN A 766 -11.06 -19.02 25.00
C GLN A 766 -11.79 -17.79 24.46
N LEU A 767 -11.77 -16.68 25.22
CA LEU A 767 -12.35 -15.42 24.76
C LEU A 767 -11.56 -14.84 23.57
N LEU A 768 -10.24 -14.82 23.64
CA LEU A 768 -9.37 -14.33 22.56
C LEU A 768 -9.55 -15.17 21.28
N ASP A 769 -9.60 -16.50 21.40
CA ASP A 769 -9.84 -17.39 20.27
C ASP A 769 -11.22 -17.15 19.63
N LYS A 770 -12.27 -17.01 20.46
CA LYS A 770 -13.62 -16.69 19.98
C LYS A 770 -13.67 -15.33 19.25
N ALA A 771 -12.98 -14.34 19.79
CA ALA A 771 -12.96 -12.98 19.26
C ALA A 771 -12.11 -12.80 18.00
N SER A 772 -11.17 -13.72 17.72
CA SER A 772 -10.29 -13.66 16.54
C SER A 772 -10.95 -14.07 15.22
N VAL A 773 -12.20 -14.57 15.27
CA VAL A 773 -12.92 -15.07 14.09
C VAL A 773 -13.41 -13.88 13.24
N VAL A 774 -13.22 -13.98 11.93
CA VAL A 774 -13.79 -13.02 10.97
C VAL A 774 -15.31 -13.01 11.05
N ARG A 775 -15.92 -11.83 11.18
CA ARG A 775 -17.37 -11.63 11.19
C ARG A 775 -17.71 -10.36 10.41
N ASP A 776 -18.68 -10.46 9.51
CA ASP A 776 -19.13 -9.34 8.65
C ASP A 776 -17.95 -8.60 7.97
N GLU A 777 -16.97 -9.38 7.48
CA GLU A 777 -15.76 -8.91 6.78
C GLU A 777 -14.77 -8.13 7.66
N VAL A 778 -14.94 -8.10 8.98
CA VAL A 778 -14.00 -7.48 9.94
C VAL A 778 -13.38 -8.50 10.90
N VAL A 779 -12.26 -8.13 11.48
CA VAL A 779 -11.56 -8.83 12.56
C VAL A 779 -11.38 -7.88 13.74
N ILE A 780 -11.56 -8.37 14.97
CA ILE A 780 -11.17 -7.61 16.16
C ILE A 780 -9.65 -7.68 16.31
N ALA A 781 -8.95 -6.74 15.70
CA ALA A 781 -7.49 -6.73 15.67
C ALA A 781 -6.88 -6.53 17.08
N ALA A 782 -7.63 -5.95 18.02
CA ALA A 782 -7.25 -5.80 19.43
C ALA A 782 -6.97 -7.12 20.15
N VAL A 783 -7.40 -8.26 19.60
CA VAL A 783 -7.10 -9.61 20.13
C VAL A 783 -5.58 -9.81 20.24
N TYR A 784 -4.80 -9.43 19.24
CA TYR A 784 -3.37 -9.78 19.17
C TYR A 784 -2.51 -9.06 20.21
N PRO A 785 -2.65 -7.75 20.47
CA PRO A 785 -1.98 -7.11 21.61
C PRO A 785 -2.40 -7.71 22.96
N LEU A 786 -3.69 -8.11 23.13
CA LEU A 786 -4.15 -8.76 24.36
C LEU A 786 -3.56 -10.16 24.53
N GLU A 787 -3.43 -10.94 23.47
CA GLU A 787 -2.70 -12.22 23.49
C GLU A 787 -1.25 -12.01 23.94
N ALA A 788 -0.57 -11.00 23.38
CA ALA A 788 0.80 -10.67 23.75
C ALA A 788 0.90 -10.27 25.23
N LEU A 789 -0.04 -9.48 25.75
CA LEU A 789 -0.08 -9.07 27.15
C LEU A 789 -0.34 -10.28 28.07
N LEU A 790 -1.34 -11.12 27.76
CA LEU A 790 -1.63 -12.33 28.51
C LEU A 790 -0.43 -13.26 28.56
N ASP A 791 0.21 -13.47 27.43
CA ASP A 791 1.39 -14.32 27.33
C ASP A 791 2.58 -13.78 28.14
N GLY A 792 2.79 -12.45 28.11
CA GLY A 792 3.87 -11.79 28.82
C GLY A 792 3.73 -11.84 30.34
N ILE A 793 2.47 -11.77 30.86
CA ILE A 793 2.24 -11.82 32.31
C ILE A 793 2.13 -13.25 32.86
N THR A 794 1.85 -14.23 31.99
CA THR A 794 1.74 -15.65 32.41
C THR A 794 3.06 -16.40 32.29
N ARG A 795 4.11 -15.78 31.77
CA ARG A 795 5.46 -16.37 31.77
C ARG A 795 5.92 -16.62 33.20
N LYS A 796 6.24 -17.83 33.56
CA LYS A 796 7.11 -18.11 34.71
C LYS A 796 8.50 -17.56 34.37
N GLU A 797 9.06 -16.75 35.26
CA GLU A 797 10.48 -16.41 35.19
C GLU A 797 11.26 -17.73 35.37
N GLU A 798 11.62 -18.37 34.27
CA GLU A 798 12.70 -19.35 34.28
C GLU A 798 13.99 -18.52 34.38
N GLY A 799 14.61 -18.60 35.59
CA GLY A 799 15.82 -17.90 35.90
C GLY A 799 16.95 -18.26 34.93
N GLY A 800 17.39 -17.26 34.19
CA GLY A 800 18.52 -17.34 33.28
C GLY A 800 18.60 -16.05 32.45
N GLU A 801 19.57 -15.20 32.80
CA GLU A 801 19.87 -13.96 32.07
C GLU A 801 20.04 -14.21 30.56
N ALA A 802 19.00 -13.94 29.79
CA ALA A 802 19.13 -13.70 28.36
C ALA A 802 19.58 -12.24 28.19
N LYS A 803 20.87 -12.00 28.04
CA LYS A 803 21.39 -10.71 27.60
C LYS A 803 20.71 -10.33 26.27
N PRO A 804 20.17 -9.12 26.15
CA PRO A 804 19.66 -8.64 24.86
C PRO A 804 20.86 -8.55 23.91
N GLY A 805 20.84 -9.36 22.86
CA GLY A 805 21.79 -9.29 21.76
C GLY A 805 21.60 -7.97 21.03
N GLY A 806 22.41 -6.99 21.39
CA GLY A 806 22.48 -5.71 20.69
C GLY A 806 23.04 -5.92 19.29
N ASN A 807 22.22 -5.90 18.30
CA ASN A 807 22.63 -5.75 16.90
C ASN A 807 23.03 -4.28 16.68
N LYS A 808 24.33 -3.98 16.86
CA LYS A 808 24.92 -2.76 16.30
C LYS A 808 25.13 -2.99 14.81
N PRO A 809 24.69 -2.12 13.93
CA PRO A 809 25.04 -2.20 12.53
C PRO A 809 26.56 -1.97 12.38
N ARG A 810 27.26 -2.88 11.75
CA ARG A 810 28.63 -2.65 11.28
C ARG A 810 28.58 -1.71 10.07
N ARG A 811 29.48 -0.72 10.10
CA ARG A 811 29.73 0.33 9.09
C ARG A 811 29.99 -0.23 7.69
#